data_618a1aeb16768f594747c7697df81bc8
#
_entry.id   618a1aeb16768f594747c7697df81bc8
#
_cell.length_a   1.000
_cell.length_b   1.000
_cell.length_c   1.000
_cell.angle_alpha   90.00
_cell.angle_beta   90.00
_cell.angle_gamma   90.00
#
_symmetry.space_group_name_H-M   'P 1'
#
loop_
_entity.id
_entity.type
_entity.pdbx_description
1 polymer ?
#
loop_
_entity_poly.entity_id
_entity_poly.type
_entity_poly.pdbx_seq_one_letter_code
_entity_poly.pdbx_strand_id
1 'polypeptide(L)'
;MSTDAAAWLAPLPQLRLVPVRHHSPRCAHHLRALMREFKPTHVLIEGPGELDALLPALQHAQARPPLAAYLHAAMAGPGAAEQDWRCRCYVPFAAFSPEWVALREAARLRSAVRFIDLPYANRLAQAAQLDYFACAPEPLLADEPARRAPDVLAGLIQASGCRDFDEWWDRHYESGNEDASPQAYFAGVLAFSQLLREREQGAGGSGMDAEDVAREAHMAAQVSAALAEGGRCLVVCGGFHVPGIVAGLSAPARPADARPAIDVGVHLIAYTLQRLERASGYAAGMPMPGYYQGVWQALEQGASQPDAQAWPEMAARTVNSLCARGMPASLPDAAEALRLAHGLAALRACHGGRAELLEALDSAVFKEHAQALRPQPMVQQTGQQTAQWLLDADDYGQLPPNAPAAPLLVDVQAFCLRHRLPVRPAAPVRKELDIYRSARHRRLSQGLHRLCYLGVPYAQRLAGPDFVAGTGLARVREVWTLGWQVETTVALTEAMCHGSSLEEAAVHLVRERLAQTAHTEPAQRVLEVLVMGLDGIAQQVLDTVQAWMERSHDALALARATGCLALAYEARHALGGVGLARLLPLLRRCFAQACLRLPWLGEGDASQQAQALDALADLHGMVCRHAPWADAGLFHDACAALHEAGADSTPSRVRGATAGILSMAGRWQIAQTDAALRTMLGLAQVDAAAMGEYLQGFVRVAKGWLLSHPPLLRLLSDGIAHWPEDAFLAGLPALRLAFAQLTRAELRQLAGRLAGLSGAATPPAATTLGPVHLPSDEALAHSRALAAQVGRLLQPWGLS
;
A
#
# COMPACT_ATOMS: atom_id res chain seq x y z
N MET A 1 19.70 -14.43 43.33
CA MET A 1 18.65 -13.74 42.53
C MET A 1 17.26 -14.40 42.58
N SER A 2 16.96 -15.33 43.47
CA SER A 2 15.73 -16.10 43.40
C SER A 2 14.64 -15.78 44.44
N THR A 3 14.89 -14.88 45.37
CA THR A 3 13.93 -14.52 46.44
C THR A 3 13.01 -13.37 46.12
N ASP A 4 13.30 -12.59 45.11
CA ASP A 4 12.56 -11.37 44.81
C ASP A 4 11.39 -11.57 43.83
N ALA A 5 11.55 -12.44 42.85
CA ALA A 5 10.54 -12.64 41.80
C ALA A 5 9.19 -13.13 42.34
N ALA A 6 9.21 -14.04 43.32
CA ALA A 6 7.98 -14.53 43.94
C ALA A 6 7.21 -13.45 44.70
N ALA A 7 7.93 -12.51 45.34
CA ALA A 7 7.33 -11.35 46.00
C ALA A 7 6.69 -10.36 45.02
N TRP A 8 7.28 -10.20 43.83
CA TRP A 8 6.72 -9.34 42.79
C TRP A 8 5.48 -9.94 42.11
N LEU A 9 5.45 -11.26 41.90
CA LEU A 9 4.30 -11.94 41.30
C LEU A 9 3.09 -12.05 42.22
N ALA A 10 3.32 -12.06 43.54
CA ALA A 10 2.29 -12.15 44.55
C ALA A 10 2.54 -11.19 45.71
N PRO A 11 2.54 -9.87 45.46
CA PRO A 11 2.90 -8.86 46.43
C PRO A 11 1.91 -8.83 47.63
N LEU A 12 0.69 -9.31 47.42
CA LEU A 12 -0.35 -9.46 48.44
C LEU A 12 -1.02 -10.82 48.29
N PRO A 13 -1.54 -11.42 49.37
CA PRO A 13 -2.22 -12.71 49.30
C PRO A 13 -3.38 -12.77 48.32
N GLN A 14 -4.10 -11.68 48.16
CA GLN A 14 -5.25 -11.50 47.27
C GLN A 14 -4.89 -10.98 45.89
N LEU A 15 -3.60 -10.73 45.59
CA LEU A 15 -3.15 -10.21 44.30
C LEU A 15 -2.19 -11.18 43.60
N ARG A 16 -2.38 -11.37 42.31
CA ARG A 16 -1.41 -12.04 41.42
C ARG A 16 -1.12 -11.14 40.23
N LEU A 17 0.16 -10.90 39.95
CA LEU A 17 0.65 -10.22 38.74
C LEU A 17 1.19 -11.27 37.79
N VAL A 18 0.75 -11.22 36.54
CA VAL A 18 1.10 -12.19 35.50
C VAL A 18 1.83 -11.46 34.38
N PRO A 19 3.17 -11.52 34.38
CA PRO A 19 3.99 -10.97 33.32
C PRO A 19 3.83 -11.79 32.07
N VAL A 20 3.37 -11.18 30.97
CA VAL A 20 3.20 -11.89 29.71
C VAL A 20 4.05 -11.27 28.61
N ARG A 21 4.40 -12.09 27.61
CA ARG A 21 4.63 -11.60 26.26
C ARG A 21 3.32 -11.69 25.50
N HIS A 22 2.93 -10.60 24.86
CA HIS A 22 1.71 -10.58 24.04
C HIS A 22 1.75 -11.70 23.00
N HIS A 23 0.63 -12.35 22.77
CA HIS A 23 0.45 -13.44 21.80
C HIS A 23 1.33 -14.68 22.03
N SER A 24 1.85 -14.90 23.25
CA SER A 24 2.57 -16.13 23.60
C SER A 24 1.61 -17.24 23.99
N PRO A 25 1.55 -18.38 23.24
CA PRO A 25 0.71 -19.53 23.60
C PRO A 25 1.07 -20.13 24.96
N ARG A 26 2.33 -20.12 25.31
CA ARG A 26 2.80 -20.69 26.56
C ARG A 26 2.44 -19.81 27.76
N CYS A 27 2.58 -18.47 27.62
CA CYS A 27 2.05 -17.54 28.62
C CYS A 27 0.54 -17.76 28.83
N ALA A 28 -0.22 -17.90 27.75
CA ALA A 28 -1.65 -18.16 27.81
C ALA A 28 -2.00 -19.49 28.49
N HIS A 29 -1.22 -20.54 28.24
CA HIS A 29 -1.39 -21.86 28.87
C HIS A 29 -1.19 -21.79 30.39
N HIS A 30 -0.07 -21.24 30.86
CA HIS A 30 0.22 -21.11 32.28
C HIS A 30 -0.71 -20.12 32.97
N LEU A 31 -1.13 -19.04 32.30
CA LEU A 31 -2.15 -18.12 32.82
C LEU A 31 -3.48 -18.83 33.08
N ARG A 32 -3.92 -19.67 32.14
CA ARG A 32 -5.15 -20.44 32.29
C ARG A 32 -5.08 -21.39 33.51
N ALA A 33 -3.96 -22.04 33.68
CA ALA A 33 -3.73 -22.91 34.85
C ALA A 33 -3.76 -22.12 36.16
N LEU A 34 -3.05 -20.98 36.19
CA LEU A 34 -3.03 -20.11 37.36
C LEU A 34 -4.42 -19.54 37.71
N MET A 35 -5.20 -19.12 36.71
CA MET A 35 -6.57 -18.59 36.93
C MET A 35 -7.49 -19.66 37.53
N ARG A 36 -7.38 -20.93 37.10
CA ARG A 36 -8.19 -22.05 37.63
C ARG A 36 -7.81 -22.38 39.07
N GLU A 37 -6.54 -22.24 39.41
CA GLU A 37 -6.04 -22.45 40.77
C GLU A 37 -6.43 -21.29 41.69
N PHE A 38 -6.11 -20.05 41.29
CA PHE A 38 -6.30 -18.85 42.09
C PHE A 38 -7.76 -18.39 42.17
N LYS A 39 -8.57 -18.67 41.15
CA LYS A 39 -10.01 -18.32 41.04
C LYS A 39 -10.22 -16.82 41.33
N PRO A 40 -9.68 -15.89 40.54
CA PRO A 40 -9.81 -14.47 40.79
C PRO A 40 -11.27 -14.04 40.69
N THR A 41 -11.64 -13.03 41.50
CA THR A 41 -12.93 -12.34 41.40
C THR A 41 -12.85 -11.14 40.44
N HIS A 42 -11.65 -10.57 40.28
CA HIS A 42 -11.35 -9.49 39.39
C HIS A 42 -10.18 -9.87 38.50
N VAL A 43 -10.32 -9.68 37.19
CA VAL A 43 -9.28 -9.87 36.17
C VAL A 43 -9.03 -8.54 35.51
N LEU A 44 -7.82 -8.03 35.68
CA LEU A 44 -7.38 -6.73 35.19
C LEU A 44 -6.40 -6.97 34.06
N ILE A 45 -6.67 -6.41 32.88
CA ILE A 45 -5.92 -6.72 31.66
C ILE A 45 -5.30 -5.42 31.14
N GLU A 46 -4.03 -5.47 30.73
CA GLU A 46 -3.39 -4.36 30.04
C GLU A 46 -4.10 -4.08 28.72
N GLY A 47 -4.51 -2.85 28.56
CA GLY A 47 -5.22 -2.31 27.40
C GLY A 47 -5.96 -1.05 27.80
N PRO A 48 -6.17 -0.10 26.87
CA PRO A 48 -6.83 1.16 27.16
C PRO A 48 -8.21 0.95 27.75
N GLY A 49 -8.55 1.76 28.75
CA GLY A 49 -9.83 1.67 29.47
C GLY A 49 -11.08 1.81 28.58
N GLU A 50 -10.95 2.41 27.40
CA GLU A 50 -12.03 2.48 26.40
C GLU A 50 -12.49 1.10 25.91
N LEU A 51 -11.64 0.07 26.01
CA LEU A 51 -11.97 -1.31 25.61
C LEU A 51 -13.05 -1.94 26.51
N ASP A 52 -13.31 -1.41 27.70
CA ASP A 52 -14.38 -1.91 28.57
C ASP A 52 -15.74 -1.89 27.87
N ALA A 53 -15.96 -0.96 26.95
CA ALA A 53 -17.16 -0.90 26.13
C ALA A 53 -17.35 -2.15 25.24
N LEU A 54 -16.28 -2.86 24.92
CA LEU A 54 -16.30 -4.07 24.09
C LEU A 54 -16.40 -5.37 24.88
N LEU A 55 -16.30 -5.33 26.22
CA LEU A 55 -16.33 -6.54 27.06
C LEU A 55 -17.53 -7.45 26.79
N PRO A 56 -18.77 -6.93 26.64
CA PRO A 56 -19.93 -7.78 26.33
C PRO A 56 -19.79 -8.53 25.00
N ALA A 57 -19.10 -7.94 24.00
CA ALA A 57 -18.84 -8.57 22.71
C ALA A 57 -17.64 -9.53 22.79
N LEU A 58 -16.55 -9.15 23.43
CA LEU A 58 -15.35 -9.96 23.59
C LEU A 58 -15.62 -11.24 24.41
N GLN A 59 -16.46 -11.17 25.43
CA GLN A 59 -16.82 -12.32 26.27
C GLN A 59 -17.96 -13.17 25.67
N HIS A 60 -18.61 -12.73 24.61
CA HIS A 60 -19.71 -13.46 24.00
C HIS A 60 -19.28 -14.85 23.49
N ALA A 61 -20.12 -15.85 23.65
CA ALA A 61 -19.78 -17.24 23.33
C ALA A 61 -19.47 -17.48 21.84
N GLN A 62 -20.03 -16.67 20.96
CA GLN A 62 -19.83 -16.75 19.51
C GLN A 62 -18.66 -15.89 19.00
N ALA A 63 -18.02 -15.10 19.86
CA ALA A 63 -16.80 -14.38 19.48
C ALA A 63 -15.67 -15.40 19.26
N ARG A 64 -15.04 -15.38 18.10
CA ARG A 64 -13.93 -16.24 17.73
C ARG A 64 -12.78 -15.42 17.17
N PRO A 65 -11.59 -15.49 17.79
CA PRO A 65 -10.39 -14.82 17.27
C PRO A 65 -9.91 -15.51 15.97
N PRO A 66 -9.08 -14.80 15.17
CA PRO A 66 -8.47 -13.51 15.48
C PRO A 66 -9.45 -12.34 15.37
N LEU A 67 -9.50 -11.50 16.39
CA LEU A 67 -10.29 -10.27 16.47
C LEU A 67 -9.36 -9.11 16.80
N ALA A 68 -9.76 -7.88 16.51
CA ALA A 68 -9.06 -6.72 17.05
C ALA A 68 -10.08 -5.68 17.55
N ALA A 69 -9.73 -5.01 18.65
CA ALA A 69 -10.34 -3.76 19.00
C ALA A 69 -9.68 -2.66 18.15
N TYR A 70 -10.50 -1.88 17.49
CA TYR A 70 -10.08 -0.74 16.68
C TYR A 70 -10.49 0.55 17.39
N LEU A 71 -9.52 1.38 17.73
CA LEU A 71 -9.73 2.68 18.33
C LEU A 71 -9.38 3.76 17.31
N HIS A 72 -10.20 4.80 17.25
CA HIS A 72 -9.92 5.95 16.41
C HIS A 72 -10.38 7.24 17.11
N ALA A 73 -9.66 8.33 16.82
CA ALA A 73 -9.99 9.66 17.31
C ALA A 73 -9.65 10.71 16.24
N ALA A 74 -10.39 11.80 16.24
CA ALA A 74 -10.07 13.01 15.50
C ALA A 74 -9.63 14.09 16.47
N MET A 75 -8.53 14.78 16.18
CA MET A 75 -7.99 15.86 16.99
C MET A 75 -7.71 17.07 16.11
N ALA A 76 -7.94 18.28 16.63
CA ALA A 76 -7.48 19.50 15.97
C ALA A 76 -5.95 19.54 15.97
N GLY A 77 -5.33 19.71 14.80
CA GLY A 77 -3.88 19.83 14.67
C GLY A 77 -3.34 21.11 15.30
N PRO A 78 -2.10 21.12 15.80
CA PRO A 78 -1.46 22.33 16.27
C PRO A 78 -1.07 23.21 15.06
N GLY A 79 -1.72 24.37 14.90
CA GLY A 79 -1.36 25.36 13.88
C GLY A 79 -2.55 25.96 13.15
N ALA A 80 -2.31 27.06 12.41
CA ALA A 80 -3.32 27.81 11.67
C ALA A 80 -3.89 27.09 10.41
N ALA A 81 -3.41 25.90 10.10
CA ALA A 81 -4.03 25.04 9.11
C ALA A 81 -5.00 24.13 9.85
N GLU A 82 -6.30 24.25 9.58
CA GLU A 82 -7.40 23.42 10.09
C GLU A 82 -7.27 21.95 9.61
N GLN A 83 -6.17 21.30 9.93
CA GLN A 83 -5.95 19.90 9.57
C GLN A 83 -6.26 19.05 10.81
N ASP A 84 -7.42 18.39 10.80
CA ASP A 84 -7.78 17.38 11.80
C ASP A 84 -6.79 16.22 11.73
N TRP A 85 -6.13 15.95 12.84
CA TRP A 85 -5.31 14.75 12.97
C TRP A 85 -6.21 13.56 13.28
N ARG A 86 -6.06 12.51 12.48
CA ARG A 86 -6.81 11.28 12.67
C ARG A 86 -5.89 10.18 13.15
N CYS A 87 -6.08 9.82 14.40
CA CYS A 87 -5.30 8.79 15.07
C CYS A 87 -6.06 7.48 15.07
N ARG A 88 -5.37 6.38 14.88
CA ARG A 88 -5.94 5.04 14.90
C ARG A 88 -4.99 4.05 15.57
N CYS A 89 -5.57 3.04 16.20
CA CYS A 89 -4.82 2.01 16.86
C CYS A 89 -5.57 0.69 16.86
N TYR A 90 -4.83 -0.41 16.94
CA TYR A 90 -5.36 -1.76 17.01
C TYR A 90 -4.86 -2.47 18.27
N VAL A 91 -5.77 -3.19 18.94
CA VAL A 91 -5.43 -4.14 20.00
C VAL A 91 -5.94 -5.52 19.54
N PRO A 92 -5.09 -6.34 18.93
CA PRO A 92 -5.49 -7.63 18.38
C PRO A 92 -5.54 -8.72 19.45
N PHE A 93 -6.42 -9.71 19.22
CA PHE A 93 -6.60 -10.90 20.04
C PHE A 93 -6.54 -12.13 19.15
N ALA A 94 -5.55 -12.98 19.36
CA ALA A 94 -5.53 -14.36 18.83
C ALA A 94 -6.12 -15.33 19.84
N ALA A 95 -6.45 -16.54 19.42
CA ALA A 95 -6.94 -17.58 20.33
C ALA A 95 -5.92 -17.91 21.43
N PHE A 96 -4.65 -17.72 21.13
CA PHE A 96 -3.52 -17.97 22.01
C PHE A 96 -2.98 -16.69 22.70
N SER A 97 -3.62 -15.54 22.54
CA SER A 97 -3.24 -14.34 23.28
C SER A 97 -3.58 -14.48 24.76
N PRO A 98 -2.64 -14.23 25.69
CA PRO A 98 -2.91 -14.28 27.12
C PRO A 98 -4.12 -13.46 27.53
N GLU A 99 -4.28 -12.26 26.95
CA GLU A 99 -5.41 -11.35 27.17
C GLU A 99 -6.74 -11.99 26.77
N TRP A 100 -6.77 -12.64 25.61
CA TRP A 100 -7.96 -13.36 25.15
C TRP A 100 -8.31 -14.55 26.08
N VAL A 101 -7.31 -15.31 26.47
CA VAL A 101 -7.49 -16.44 27.39
C VAL A 101 -7.96 -15.93 28.75
N ALA A 102 -7.43 -14.81 29.23
CA ALA A 102 -7.90 -14.15 30.47
C ALA A 102 -9.39 -13.77 30.37
N LEU A 103 -9.82 -13.15 29.27
CA LEU A 103 -11.22 -12.79 29.00
C LEU A 103 -12.14 -14.02 29.04
N ARG A 104 -11.73 -15.11 28.39
CA ARG A 104 -12.52 -16.36 28.31
C ARG A 104 -12.62 -17.11 29.65
N GLU A 105 -11.50 -17.21 30.37
CA GLU A 105 -11.49 -17.87 31.68
C GLU A 105 -12.21 -16.99 32.74
N ALA A 106 -12.10 -15.66 32.68
CA ALA A 106 -12.86 -14.75 33.53
C ALA A 106 -14.38 -14.93 33.32
N ALA A 107 -14.84 -15.05 32.08
CA ALA A 107 -16.24 -15.33 31.78
C ALA A 107 -16.71 -16.66 32.39
N ARG A 108 -15.87 -17.72 32.33
CA ARG A 108 -16.14 -19.03 32.94
C ARG A 108 -16.19 -18.95 34.46
N LEU A 109 -15.29 -18.20 35.08
CA LEU A 109 -15.21 -18.03 36.52
C LEU A 109 -16.22 -17.00 37.06
N ARG A 110 -16.91 -16.29 36.18
CA ARG A 110 -17.80 -15.14 36.48
C ARG A 110 -17.07 -14.00 37.20
N SER A 111 -15.80 -13.79 36.85
CA SER A 111 -14.97 -12.71 37.37
C SER A 111 -15.33 -11.38 36.68
N ALA A 112 -15.27 -10.29 37.44
CA ALA A 112 -15.32 -8.95 36.87
C ALA A 112 -14.05 -8.70 36.04
N VAL A 113 -14.18 -8.10 34.87
CA VAL A 113 -13.04 -7.78 33.99
C VAL A 113 -12.98 -6.29 33.76
N ARG A 114 -11.77 -5.72 33.73
CA ARG A 114 -11.48 -4.34 33.34
C ARG A 114 -10.19 -4.27 32.54
N PHE A 115 -10.15 -3.37 31.56
CA PHE A 115 -8.90 -2.93 30.95
C PHE A 115 -8.34 -1.78 31.76
N ILE A 116 -7.06 -1.88 32.13
CA ILE A 116 -6.47 -1.00 33.17
C ILE A 116 -5.32 -0.12 32.68
N ASP A 117 -4.93 -0.17 31.41
CA ASP A 117 -3.91 0.71 30.87
C ASP A 117 -4.46 2.13 30.67
N LEU A 118 -3.54 3.09 30.54
CA LEU A 118 -3.85 4.49 30.34
C LEU A 118 -4.82 4.65 29.15
N PRO A 119 -5.94 5.37 29.31
CA PRO A 119 -6.88 5.58 28.22
C PRO A 119 -6.21 6.16 26.98
N TYR A 120 -6.64 5.71 25.81
CA TYR A 120 -6.08 6.16 24.53
C TYR A 120 -6.19 7.68 24.35
N ALA A 121 -7.30 8.29 24.82
CA ALA A 121 -7.46 9.73 24.84
C ALA A 121 -6.32 10.44 25.61
N ASN A 122 -5.88 9.89 26.75
CA ASN A 122 -4.80 10.46 27.53
C ASN A 122 -3.44 10.32 26.82
N ARG A 123 -3.19 9.16 26.18
CA ARG A 123 -1.98 8.94 25.38
C ARG A 123 -1.89 9.93 24.21
N LEU A 124 -3.01 10.14 23.50
CA LEU A 124 -3.08 11.12 22.42
C LEU A 124 -2.83 12.56 22.91
N ALA A 125 -3.39 12.93 24.06
CA ALA A 125 -3.18 14.26 24.63
C ALA A 125 -1.71 14.50 25.03
N GLN A 126 -1.04 13.48 25.57
CA GLN A 126 0.39 13.55 25.89
C GLN A 126 1.25 13.65 24.62
N ALA A 127 0.98 12.83 23.61
CA ALA A 127 1.68 12.88 22.33
C ALA A 127 1.51 14.23 21.61
N ALA A 128 0.31 14.83 21.68
CA ALA A 128 0.04 16.16 21.13
C ALA A 128 0.87 17.27 21.79
N GLN A 129 1.15 17.16 23.10
CA GLN A 129 1.99 18.13 23.81
C GLN A 129 3.47 18.07 23.42
N LEU A 130 3.91 16.93 22.87
CA LEU A 130 5.31 16.69 22.53
C LEU A 130 5.62 16.91 21.04
N ASP A 131 4.67 17.41 20.24
CA ASP A 131 4.80 17.53 18.76
C ASP A 131 5.13 16.20 18.04
N TYR A 132 4.83 15.07 18.67
CA TYR A 132 5.26 13.73 18.29
C TYR A 132 4.41 13.09 17.18
N PHE A 133 3.46 13.81 16.58
CA PHE A 133 2.57 13.29 15.54
C PHE A 133 3.17 13.33 14.14
N ALA A 134 4.39 12.86 13.99
CA ALA A 134 4.94 12.55 12.67
C ALA A 134 4.44 11.17 12.19
N CYS A 135 3.24 11.16 11.60
CA CYS A 135 2.90 10.34 10.42
C CYS A 135 2.82 8.81 10.50
N ALA A 136 2.74 8.13 11.65
CA ALA A 136 2.38 6.71 11.63
C ALA A 136 1.48 6.34 12.82
N PRO A 137 0.46 5.47 12.64
CA PRO A 137 -0.24 4.91 13.77
C PRO A 137 0.73 4.02 14.55
N GLU A 138 1.23 4.50 15.69
CA GLU A 138 2.01 3.65 16.57
C GLU A 138 1.10 2.57 17.16
N PRO A 139 1.51 1.30 17.11
CA PRO A 139 0.79 0.23 17.80
C PRO A 139 0.83 0.49 19.30
N LEU A 140 -0.32 0.33 19.95
CA LEU A 140 -0.45 0.48 21.43
C LEU A 140 0.38 -0.56 22.20
N LEU A 141 0.67 -1.70 21.59
CA LEU A 141 1.51 -2.74 22.15
C LEU A 141 2.83 -2.73 21.37
N ALA A 142 3.90 -2.32 22.01
CA ALA A 142 5.22 -2.26 21.41
C ALA A 142 5.98 -3.57 21.64
N ASP A 143 6.87 -3.93 20.72
CA ASP A 143 7.91 -4.94 20.97
C ASP A 143 8.98 -4.32 21.87
N GLU A 144 8.67 -4.30 23.16
CA GLU A 144 9.49 -3.64 24.17
C GLU A 144 10.95 -4.12 24.20
N PRO A 145 11.25 -5.43 24.11
CA PRO A 145 12.63 -5.88 24.20
C PRO A 145 13.56 -5.32 23.11
N ALA A 146 13.14 -5.34 21.86
CA ALA A 146 13.96 -4.89 20.74
C ALA A 146 14.21 -3.38 20.74
N ARG A 147 13.26 -2.59 21.25
CA ARG A 147 13.36 -1.13 21.31
C ARG A 147 14.18 -0.64 22.51
N ARG A 148 14.07 -1.33 23.67
CA ARG A 148 14.59 -0.84 24.94
C ARG A 148 16.02 -1.27 25.27
N ALA A 149 16.43 -2.48 24.88
CA ALA A 149 17.74 -3.01 25.20
C ALA A 149 18.35 -3.84 24.07
N PRO A 150 18.57 -3.24 22.87
CA PRO A 150 19.07 -3.95 21.70
C PRO A 150 20.40 -4.66 21.97
N ASP A 151 21.33 -4.05 22.74
CA ASP A 151 22.63 -4.63 23.07
C ASP A 151 22.51 -5.88 23.96
N VAL A 152 21.58 -5.87 24.94
CA VAL A 152 21.32 -7.02 25.79
C VAL A 152 20.75 -8.17 24.97
N LEU A 153 19.79 -7.86 24.09
CA LEU A 153 19.23 -8.88 23.19
C LEU A 153 20.27 -9.45 22.27
N ALA A 154 21.10 -8.62 21.64
CA ALA A 154 22.19 -9.09 20.79
C ALA A 154 23.15 -10.01 21.56
N GLY A 155 23.48 -9.68 22.81
CA GLY A 155 24.30 -10.53 23.68
C GLY A 155 23.65 -11.86 24.03
N LEU A 156 22.35 -11.88 24.34
CA LEU A 156 21.59 -13.09 24.64
C LEU A 156 21.46 -13.99 23.41
N ILE A 157 21.13 -13.41 22.26
CA ILE A 157 21.02 -14.12 20.97
C ILE A 157 22.37 -14.74 20.60
N GLN A 158 23.47 -13.98 20.68
CA GLN A 158 24.80 -14.46 20.38
C GLN A 158 25.24 -15.59 21.34
N ALA A 159 25.00 -15.42 22.64
CA ALA A 159 25.38 -16.43 23.65
C ALA A 159 24.62 -17.75 23.52
N SER A 160 23.39 -17.71 23.02
CA SER A 160 22.54 -18.89 22.82
C SER A 160 22.67 -19.51 21.42
N GLY A 161 23.38 -18.86 20.49
CA GLY A 161 23.50 -19.28 19.10
C GLY A 161 22.19 -19.17 18.31
N CYS A 162 21.24 -18.35 18.76
CA CYS A 162 20.00 -18.07 18.06
C CYS A 162 20.21 -17.01 16.98
N ARG A 163 19.32 -16.94 15.98
CA ARG A 163 19.40 -15.96 14.88
C ARG A 163 18.80 -14.62 15.24
N ASP A 164 17.72 -14.65 16.02
CA ASP A 164 16.94 -13.48 16.42
C ASP A 164 16.32 -13.70 17.81
N PHE A 165 15.64 -12.64 18.28
CA PHE A 165 14.96 -12.66 19.57
C PHE A 165 13.79 -13.65 19.60
N ASP A 166 13.08 -13.83 18.49
CA ASP A 166 11.93 -14.74 18.46
C ASP A 166 12.36 -16.19 18.57
N GLU A 167 13.46 -16.58 17.90
CA GLU A 167 14.05 -17.92 18.09
C GLU A 167 14.57 -18.11 19.52
N TRP A 168 15.18 -17.07 20.10
CA TRP A 168 15.64 -17.10 21.48
C TRP A 168 14.46 -17.29 22.45
N TRP A 169 13.36 -16.55 22.24
CA TRP A 169 12.13 -16.66 23.04
C TRP A 169 11.50 -18.05 22.90
N ASP A 170 11.35 -18.52 21.66
CA ASP A 170 10.80 -19.84 21.37
C ASP A 170 11.55 -20.92 22.14
N ARG A 171 12.89 -20.90 22.10
CA ARG A 171 13.73 -21.90 22.73
C ARG A 171 13.66 -21.86 24.26
N HIS A 172 13.50 -20.71 24.88
CA HIS A 172 13.56 -20.55 26.33
C HIS A 172 12.19 -20.53 27.01
N TYR A 173 11.16 -20.12 26.31
CA TYR A 173 9.84 -19.91 26.90
C TYR A 173 8.70 -20.65 26.19
N GLU A 174 8.72 -20.85 24.89
CA GLU A 174 7.64 -21.53 24.18
C GLU A 174 7.81 -23.04 24.13
N SER A 175 9.04 -23.55 23.92
CA SER A 175 9.30 -24.99 23.80
C SER A 175 9.92 -25.56 25.07
N GLY A 176 9.53 -26.79 25.43
CA GLY A 176 10.16 -27.56 26.53
C GLY A 176 9.78 -27.12 27.94
N ASN A 177 8.79 -26.29 28.14
CA ASN A 177 8.32 -25.79 29.44
C ASN A 177 6.97 -26.39 29.87
N GLU A 178 6.61 -27.57 29.34
CA GLU A 178 5.32 -28.21 29.57
C GLU A 178 5.08 -28.55 31.06
N ASP A 179 6.11 -29.02 31.74
CA ASP A 179 6.06 -29.44 33.13
C ASP A 179 6.36 -28.34 34.14
N ALA A 180 6.67 -27.13 33.68
CA ALA A 180 6.94 -26.00 34.58
C ALA A 180 5.66 -25.60 35.35
N SER A 181 5.78 -25.32 36.64
CA SER A 181 4.66 -24.72 37.36
C SER A 181 4.41 -23.30 36.85
N PRO A 182 3.15 -22.80 36.81
CA PRO A 182 2.85 -21.44 36.39
C PRO A 182 3.69 -20.40 37.12
N GLN A 183 3.95 -20.58 38.39
CA GLN A 183 4.74 -19.69 39.23
C GLN A 183 6.21 -19.65 38.78
N ALA A 184 6.82 -20.81 38.49
CA ALA A 184 8.20 -20.89 38.03
C ALA A 184 8.34 -20.29 36.61
N TYR A 185 7.40 -20.56 35.73
CA TYR A 185 7.37 -20.01 34.39
C TYR A 185 7.32 -18.48 34.39
N PHE A 186 6.34 -17.89 35.11
CA PHE A 186 6.21 -16.43 35.19
C PHE A 186 7.35 -15.76 35.94
N ALA A 187 7.97 -16.42 36.88
CA ALA A 187 9.21 -15.93 37.52
C ALA A 187 10.35 -15.76 36.49
N GLY A 188 10.48 -16.73 35.56
CA GLY A 188 11.43 -16.63 34.45
C GLY A 188 11.14 -15.43 33.52
N VAL A 189 9.88 -15.28 33.10
CA VAL A 189 9.46 -14.14 32.24
C VAL A 189 9.71 -12.80 32.95
N LEU A 190 9.40 -12.71 34.24
CA LEU A 190 9.64 -11.49 35.02
C LEU A 190 11.13 -11.19 35.14
N ALA A 191 11.96 -12.19 35.42
CA ALA A 191 13.42 -12.01 35.55
C ALA A 191 14.03 -11.46 34.24
N PHE A 192 13.59 -11.98 33.10
CA PHE A 192 13.98 -11.43 31.80
C PHE A 192 13.55 -9.98 31.62
N SER A 193 12.29 -9.67 31.93
CA SER A 193 11.76 -8.29 31.81
C SER A 193 12.48 -7.30 32.76
N GLN A 194 12.82 -7.73 33.97
CA GLN A 194 13.61 -6.94 34.92
C GLN A 194 15.02 -6.64 34.39
N LEU A 195 15.67 -7.62 33.81
CA LEU A 195 17.00 -7.44 33.19
C LEU A 195 16.98 -6.34 32.13
N LEU A 196 15.93 -6.33 31.27
CA LEU A 196 15.75 -5.28 30.25
C LEU A 196 15.55 -3.90 30.91
N ARG A 197 14.70 -3.82 31.95
CA ARG A 197 14.38 -2.58 32.66
C ARG A 197 15.60 -2.00 33.39
N GLU A 198 16.39 -2.83 34.08
CA GLU A 198 17.61 -2.40 34.78
C GLU A 198 18.65 -1.81 33.82
N ARG A 199 18.76 -2.37 32.62
CA ARG A 199 19.70 -1.89 31.60
C ARG A 199 19.27 -0.57 30.98
N GLU A 200 18.00 -0.38 30.75
CA GLU A 200 17.46 0.90 30.26
C GLU A 200 17.76 2.03 31.26
N GLN A 201 17.58 1.75 32.55
CA GLN A 201 17.88 2.73 33.62
C GLN A 201 19.38 3.00 33.81
N GLY A 202 20.24 2.03 33.49
CA GLY A 202 21.70 2.12 33.69
C GLY A 202 22.49 2.74 32.54
N ALA A 203 21.91 2.86 31.36
CA ALA A 203 22.62 3.27 30.14
C ALA A 203 22.81 4.80 29.98
N GLY A 204 22.56 5.61 31.00
CA GLY A 204 22.68 7.07 30.92
C GLY A 204 21.65 7.74 30.03
N GLY A 205 20.66 6.99 29.61
CA GLY A 205 19.48 7.48 28.90
C GLY A 205 18.63 8.36 29.81
N SER A 206 17.74 9.13 29.24
CA SER A 206 16.90 10.14 29.90
C SER A 206 15.88 9.59 30.92
N GLY A 207 16.14 8.44 31.54
CA GLY A 207 15.18 7.79 32.47
C GLY A 207 14.07 7.05 31.70
N MET A 208 13.22 6.34 32.44
CA MET A 208 12.00 5.72 31.89
C MET A 208 11.19 6.73 31.10
N ASP A 209 10.64 6.29 29.96
CA ASP A 209 9.74 7.11 29.15
C ASP A 209 8.61 7.64 30.05
N ALA A 210 8.33 8.94 29.96
CA ALA A 210 7.28 9.58 30.75
C ALA A 210 5.91 8.91 30.53
N GLU A 211 5.68 8.34 29.35
CA GLU A 211 4.49 7.57 29.03
C GLU A 211 4.40 6.30 29.87
N ASP A 212 5.49 5.53 29.98
CA ASP A 212 5.48 4.30 30.79
C ASP A 212 5.24 4.57 32.26
N VAL A 213 5.84 5.64 32.79
CA VAL A 213 5.58 6.06 34.17
C VAL A 213 4.10 6.41 34.38
N ALA A 214 3.49 7.10 33.43
CA ALA A 214 2.06 7.45 33.52
C ALA A 214 1.17 6.21 33.39
N ARG A 215 1.49 5.29 32.48
CA ARG A 215 0.79 4.01 32.32
C ARG A 215 0.86 3.17 33.59
N GLU A 216 2.05 2.97 34.16
CA GLU A 216 2.25 2.18 35.38
C GLU A 216 1.54 2.78 36.59
N ALA A 217 1.59 4.11 36.74
CA ALA A 217 0.87 4.81 37.79
C ALA A 217 -0.66 4.65 37.65
N HIS A 218 -1.17 4.73 36.42
CA HIS A 218 -2.59 4.51 36.13
C HIS A 218 -3.00 3.07 36.43
N MET A 219 -2.24 2.08 35.94
CA MET A 219 -2.50 0.66 36.20
C MET A 219 -2.48 0.35 37.69
N ALA A 220 -1.50 0.87 38.43
CA ALA A 220 -1.44 0.70 39.90
C ALA A 220 -2.66 1.29 40.60
N ALA A 221 -3.15 2.45 40.17
CA ALA A 221 -4.36 3.05 40.72
C ALA A 221 -5.61 2.18 40.47
N GLN A 222 -5.73 1.61 39.25
CA GLN A 222 -6.82 0.70 38.92
C GLN A 222 -6.76 -0.62 39.71
N VAL A 223 -5.55 -1.17 39.92
CA VAL A 223 -5.34 -2.34 40.78
C VAL A 223 -5.73 -2.02 42.23
N SER A 224 -5.32 -0.86 42.76
CA SER A 224 -5.67 -0.43 44.11
C SER A 224 -7.18 -0.26 44.28
N ALA A 225 -7.87 0.31 43.28
CA ALA A 225 -9.33 0.42 43.27
C ALA A 225 -10.03 -0.96 43.31
N ALA A 226 -9.59 -1.90 42.48
CA ALA A 226 -10.14 -3.25 42.48
C ALA A 226 -9.88 -4.01 43.78
N LEU A 227 -8.72 -3.83 44.41
CA LEU A 227 -8.42 -4.39 45.73
C LEU A 227 -9.32 -3.82 46.81
N ALA A 228 -9.68 -2.52 46.76
CA ALA A 228 -10.60 -1.87 47.69
C ALA A 228 -12.04 -2.41 47.57
N GLU A 229 -12.46 -2.92 46.38
CA GLU A 229 -13.73 -3.61 46.20
C GLU A 229 -13.76 -4.98 46.90
N GLY A 230 -12.59 -5.50 47.29
CA GLY A 230 -12.40 -6.79 47.92
C GLY A 230 -12.32 -7.96 46.95
N GLY A 231 -11.96 -9.13 47.49
CA GLY A 231 -11.81 -10.34 46.67
C GLY A 231 -10.37 -10.56 46.18
N ARG A 232 -10.24 -11.40 45.15
CA ARG A 232 -8.93 -11.79 44.58
C ARG A 232 -8.75 -11.15 43.22
N CYS A 233 -7.67 -10.39 43.08
CA CYS A 233 -7.32 -9.68 41.85
C CYS A 233 -6.20 -10.41 41.11
N LEU A 234 -6.35 -10.57 39.79
CA LEU A 234 -5.33 -11.07 38.90
C LEU A 234 -5.10 -10.03 37.79
N VAL A 235 -3.85 -9.62 37.63
CA VAL A 235 -3.42 -8.62 36.63
C VAL A 235 -2.64 -9.32 35.54
N VAL A 236 -3.03 -9.12 34.30
CA VAL A 236 -2.32 -9.60 33.09
C VAL A 236 -1.72 -8.39 32.39
N CYS A 237 -0.41 -8.28 32.37
CA CYS A 237 0.30 -7.16 31.75
C CYS A 237 1.67 -7.58 31.22
N GLY A 238 2.25 -6.80 30.30
CA GLY A 238 3.61 -6.95 29.85
C GLY A 238 4.58 -7.01 31.04
N GLY A 239 5.52 -7.94 30.99
CA GLY A 239 6.42 -8.18 32.11
C GLY A 239 7.24 -6.95 32.54
N PHE A 240 7.47 -6.04 31.62
CA PHE A 240 8.19 -4.79 31.84
C PHE A 240 7.48 -3.87 32.87
N HIS A 241 6.15 -3.86 32.89
CA HIS A 241 5.35 -2.96 33.74
C HIS A 241 5.15 -3.47 35.16
N VAL A 242 5.40 -4.77 35.43
CA VAL A 242 5.17 -5.34 36.77
C VAL A 242 5.89 -4.60 37.90
N PRO A 243 7.21 -4.26 37.78
CA PRO A 243 7.89 -3.53 38.82
C PRO A 243 7.28 -2.14 39.11
N GLY A 244 6.90 -1.41 38.07
CA GLY A 244 6.27 -0.09 38.23
C GLY A 244 4.90 -0.14 38.86
N ILE A 245 4.10 -1.15 38.51
CA ILE A 245 2.79 -1.37 39.15
C ILE A 245 2.97 -1.67 40.63
N VAL A 246 3.90 -2.55 41.01
CA VAL A 246 4.16 -2.89 42.43
C VAL A 246 4.64 -1.65 43.19
N ALA A 247 5.57 -0.87 42.63
CA ALA A 247 6.02 0.37 43.23
C ALA A 247 4.86 1.37 43.45
N GLY A 248 3.98 1.48 42.45
CA GLY A 248 2.79 2.32 42.49
C GLY A 248 1.77 1.94 43.54
N LEU A 249 1.65 0.64 43.88
CA LEU A 249 0.75 0.19 44.97
C LEU A 249 1.17 0.69 46.34
N SER A 250 2.45 1.01 46.51
CA SER A 250 3.01 1.55 47.76
C SER A 250 3.06 3.10 47.82
N ALA A 251 2.78 3.73 46.67
CA ALA A 251 2.79 5.18 46.56
C ALA A 251 1.45 5.82 47.02
N PRO A 252 1.44 7.05 47.50
CA PRO A 252 0.18 7.75 47.75
C PRO A 252 -0.63 7.89 46.49
N ALA A 253 -1.95 7.64 46.57
CA ALA A 253 -2.86 7.73 45.42
C ALA A 253 -2.69 9.09 44.70
N ARG A 254 -2.25 9.06 43.46
CA ARG A 254 -2.22 10.25 42.62
C ARG A 254 -3.65 10.52 42.14
N PRO A 255 -4.10 11.79 42.15
CA PRO A 255 -5.39 12.11 41.54
C PRO A 255 -5.41 11.56 40.08
N ALA A 256 -6.49 10.91 39.71
CA ALA A 256 -6.68 10.50 38.30
C ALA A 256 -6.58 11.75 37.43
N ASP A 257 -5.68 11.76 36.49
CA ASP A 257 -5.57 12.84 35.50
C ASP A 257 -6.94 13.04 34.83
N ALA A 258 -7.37 14.30 34.74
CA ALA A 258 -8.64 14.62 34.09
C ALA A 258 -8.66 14.02 32.69
N ARG A 259 -9.71 13.29 32.35
CA ARG A 259 -9.86 12.69 31.01
C ARG A 259 -9.92 13.83 29.99
N PRO A 260 -9.02 13.88 29.02
CA PRO A 260 -9.06 14.91 28.00
C PRO A 260 -10.35 14.80 27.19
N ALA A 261 -10.85 15.94 26.69
CA ALA A 261 -12.06 16.01 25.87
C ALA A 261 -11.82 15.50 24.44
N ILE A 262 -11.22 14.32 24.31
CA ILE A 262 -10.99 13.64 23.03
C ILE A 262 -12.01 12.51 22.93
N ASP A 263 -12.84 12.56 21.90
CA ASP A 263 -13.80 11.48 21.62
C ASP A 263 -13.09 10.34 20.92
N VAL A 264 -13.08 9.16 21.54
CA VAL A 264 -12.46 7.95 21.04
C VAL A 264 -13.55 6.96 20.62
N GLY A 265 -13.67 6.71 19.32
CA GLY A 265 -14.52 5.65 18.81
C GLY A 265 -13.85 4.28 19.00
N VAL A 266 -14.59 3.30 19.49
CA VAL A 266 -14.10 1.95 19.77
C VAL A 266 -14.99 0.91 19.10
N HIS A 267 -14.40 0.02 18.29
CA HIS A 267 -15.12 -0.99 17.54
C HIS A 267 -14.40 -2.33 17.59
N LEU A 268 -15.18 -3.41 17.60
CA LEU A 268 -14.63 -4.77 17.46
C LEU A 268 -14.67 -5.17 16.00
N ILE A 269 -13.55 -5.62 15.46
CA ILE A 269 -13.42 -6.06 14.08
C ILE A 269 -12.96 -7.50 13.97
N ALA A 270 -13.40 -8.19 12.92
CA ALA A 270 -12.78 -9.43 12.50
C ALA A 270 -11.35 -9.13 12.02
N TYR A 271 -10.40 -9.94 12.44
CA TYR A 271 -8.99 -9.75 12.12
C TYR A 271 -8.42 -11.00 11.45
N THR A 272 -7.18 -10.97 11.01
CA THR A 272 -6.51 -12.13 10.40
C THR A 272 -5.22 -12.44 11.14
N LEU A 273 -4.80 -13.71 11.12
CA LEU A 273 -3.50 -14.08 11.67
C LEU A 273 -2.37 -13.39 10.90
N GLN A 274 -2.52 -13.20 9.58
CA GLN A 274 -1.54 -12.49 8.76
C GLN A 274 -1.26 -11.05 9.26
N ARG A 275 -2.26 -10.35 9.77
CA ARG A 275 -2.08 -9.01 10.33
C ARG A 275 -1.41 -9.00 11.71
N LEU A 276 -1.39 -10.14 12.39
CA LEU A 276 -0.60 -10.34 13.62
C LEU A 276 0.88 -10.58 13.31
N GLU A 277 1.22 -10.86 12.06
CA GLU A 277 2.62 -11.01 11.63
C GLU A 277 3.38 -9.69 11.80
N ARG A 278 4.53 -9.76 12.47
CA ARG A 278 5.40 -8.58 12.66
C ARG A 278 5.80 -7.92 11.34
N ALA A 279 6.03 -8.70 10.29
CA ALA A 279 6.37 -8.21 8.97
C ALA A 279 5.26 -7.35 8.34
N SER A 280 4.01 -7.43 8.82
CA SER A 280 2.91 -6.56 8.39
C SER A 280 2.87 -5.19 9.08
N GLY A 281 3.86 -4.89 9.95
CA GLY A 281 4.02 -3.58 10.61
C GLY A 281 3.39 -3.50 12.00
N TYR A 282 2.90 -4.62 12.57
CA TYR A 282 2.43 -4.66 13.94
C TYR A 282 3.61 -4.91 14.90
N ALA A 283 4.01 -3.91 15.70
CA ALA A 283 5.24 -3.94 16.48
C ALA A 283 5.28 -5.03 17.57
N ALA A 284 4.14 -5.36 18.19
CA ALA A 284 4.03 -6.49 19.14
C ALA A 284 3.67 -7.82 18.43
N GLY A 285 3.73 -7.85 17.10
CA GLY A 285 3.44 -9.02 16.30
C GLY A 285 4.42 -10.16 16.54
N MET A 286 3.97 -11.37 16.23
CA MET A 286 4.80 -12.58 16.28
C MET A 286 5.14 -13.03 14.87
N PRO A 287 6.30 -13.64 14.66
CA PRO A 287 6.59 -14.29 13.39
C PRO A 287 5.74 -15.55 13.27
N MET A 288 5.08 -15.72 12.14
CA MET A 288 4.33 -16.94 11.81
C MET A 288 3.19 -17.27 12.82
N PRO A 289 2.20 -16.36 13.01
CA PRO A 289 1.11 -16.58 13.96
C PRO A 289 0.33 -17.88 13.76
N GLY A 290 0.22 -18.35 12.51
CA GLY A 290 -0.40 -19.64 12.19
C GLY A 290 0.30 -20.83 12.84
N TYR A 291 1.63 -20.78 13.01
CA TYR A 291 2.39 -21.78 13.76
C TYR A 291 1.94 -21.82 15.23
N TYR A 292 1.90 -20.66 15.87
CA TYR A 292 1.49 -20.57 17.28
C TYR A 292 0.02 -20.92 17.50
N GLN A 293 -0.82 -20.70 16.50
CA GLN A 293 -2.21 -21.21 16.52
C GLN A 293 -2.24 -22.74 16.55
N GLY A 294 -1.42 -23.42 15.76
CA GLY A 294 -1.27 -24.86 15.77
C GLY A 294 -0.73 -25.39 17.11
N VAL A 295 0.31 -24.74 17.65
CA VAL A 295 0.85 -25.06 18.98
C VAL A 295 -0.21 -24.89 20.08
N TRP A 296 -1.00 -23.81 20.02
CA TRP A 296 -2.10 -23.58 20.96
C TRP A 296 -3.16 -24.68 20.90
N GLN A 297 -3.55 -25.10 19.71
CA GLN A 297 -4.52 -26.19 19.53
C GLN A 297 -3.99 -27.51 20.11
N ALA A 298 -2.71 -27.79 19.89
CA ALA A 298 -2.06 -28.97 20.48
C ALA A 298 -2.04 -28.91 22.02
N LEU A 299 -1.74 -27.74 22.60
CA LEU A 299 -1.80 -27.49 24.05
C LEU A 299 -3.22 -27.69 24.62
N GLU A 300 -4.25 -27.24 23.89
CA GLU A 300 -5.66 -27.43 24.29
C GLU A 300 -6.08 -28.91 24.27
N GLN A 301 -5.48 -29.71 23.40
CA GLN A 301 -5.67 -31.16 23.31
C GLN A 301 -4.85 -31.95 24.36
N GLY A 302 -3.98 -31.25 25.11
CA GLY A 302 -3.15 -31.88 26.13
C GLY A 302 -1.92 -32.60 25.57
N ALA A 303 -1.40 -32.14 24.43
CA ALA A 303 -0.20 -32.70 23.84
C ALA A 303 1.02 -32.54 24.77
N SER A 304 1.81 -33.59 24.88
CA SER A 304 3.09 -33.58 25.62
C SER A 304 4.22 -32.87 24.81
N GLN A 305 4.10 -32.80 23.50
CA GLN A 305 5.03 -32.15 22.61
C GLN A 305 4.22 -31.29 21.59
N PRO A 306 3.68 -30.14 21.98
CA PRO A 306 2.74 -29.38 21.15
C PRO A 306 3.37 -28.85 19.86
N ASP A 307 4.66 -28.47 19.88
CA ASP A 307 5.40 -28.06 18.70
C ASP A 307 5.48 -29.19 17.66
N ALA A 308 5.94 -30.36 18.06
CA ALA A 308 6.05 -31.50 17.17
C ALA A 308 4.68 -31.98 16.65
N GLN A 309 3.61 -31.80 17.43
CA GLN A 309 2.25 -32.15 17.01
C GLN A 309 1.70 -31.13 15.97
N ALA A 310 2.12 -29.86 16.02
CA ALA A 310 1.71 -28.84 15.05
C ALA A 310 2.42 -28.98 13.68
N TRP A 311 3.61 -29.52 13.63
CA TRP A 311 4.45 -29.58 12.43
C TRP A 311 3.80 -30.28 11.23
N PRO A 312 3.16 -31.47 11.35
CA PRO A 312 2.56 -32.16 10.21
C PRO A 312 1.47 -31.34 9.52
N GLU A 313 0.62 -30.67 10.29
CA GLU A 313 -0.43 -29.83 9.75
C GLU A 313 0.16 -28.62 9.02
N MET A 314 1.17 -27.96 9.60
CA MET A 314 1.84 -26.84 8.99
C MET A 314 2.54 -27.21 7.66
N ALA A 315 3.25 -28.32 7.63
CA ALA A 315 3.90 -28.82 6.42
C ALA A 315 2.86 -29.14 5.32
N ALA A 316 1.76 -29.77 5.68
CA ALA A 316 0.68 -30.10 4.76
C ALA A 316 -0.02 -28.84 4.23
N ARG A 317 -0.32 -27.86 5.08
CA ARG A 317 -0.90 -26.57 4.68
C ARG A 317 0.02 -25.81 3.71
N THR A 318 1.32 -25.81 3.97
CA THR A 318 2.32 -25.18 3.07
C THR A 318 2.29 -25.80 1.69
N VAL A 319 2.36 -27.14 1.61
CA VAL A 319 2.29 -27.85 0.32
C VAL A 319 0.97 -27.58 -0.40
N ASN A 320 -0.15 -27.65 0.29
CA ASN A 320 -1.47 -27.38 -0.31
C ASN A 320 -1.58 -25.95 -0.84
N SER A 321 -1.05 -24.97 -0.12
CA SER A 321 -1.05 -23.55 -0.55
C SER A 321 -0.19 -23.35 -1.81
N LEU A 322 0.96 -24.01 -1.89
CA LEU A 322 1.82 -23.99 -3.08
C LEU A 322 1.13 -24.62 -4.30
N CYS A 323 0.52 -25.80 -4.11
CA CYS A 323 -0.24 -26.48 -5.16
C CYS A 323 -1.42 -25.63 -5.67
N ALA A 324 -2.16 -24.97 -4.77
CA ALA A 324 -3.27 -24.09 -5.14
C ALA A 324 -2.81 -22.89 -6.00
N ARG A 325 -1.55 -22.48 -5.89
CA ARG A 325 -0.92 -21.42 -6.69
C ARG A 325 -0.22 -21.94 -7.95
N GLY A 326 -0.38 -23.23 -8.27
CA GLY A 326 0.21 -23.87 -9.44
C GLY A 326 1.71 -24.14 -9.33
N MET A 327 2.26 -24.10 -8.11
CA MET A 327 3.67 -24.39 -7.87
C MET A 327 3.86 -25.90 -7.58
N PRO A 328 4.97 -26.50 -8.03
CA PRO A 328 5.22 -27.91 -7.83
C PRO A 328 5.62 -28.16 -6.38
N ALA A 329 4.74 -28.77 -5.62
CA ALA A 329 4.97 -29.27 -4.28
C ALA A 329 4.14 -30.53 -4.08
N SER A 330 4.60 -31.42 -3.20
CA SER A 330 3.97 -32.73 -3.02
C SER A 330 3.99 -33.18 -1.55
N LEU A 331 3.15 -34.17 -1.21
CA LEU A 331 3.15 -34.75 0.13
C LEU A 331 4.51 -35.39 0.52
N PRO A 332 5.28 -36.03 -0.39
CA PRO A 332 6.65 -36.41 -0.10
C PRO A 332 7.57 -35.27 0.33
N ASP A 333 7.42 -34.08 -0.26
CA ASP A 333 8.21 -32.89 0.14
C ASP A 333 7.87 -32.47 1.58
N ALA A 334 6.57 -32.52 1.97
CA ALA A 334 6.15 -32.27 3.34
C ALA A 334 6.74 -33.32 4.31
N ALA A 335 6.72 -34.59 3.94
CA ALA A 335 7.30 -35.66 4.75
C ALA A 335 8.83 -35.52 4.94
N GLU A 336 9.52 -35.10 3.87
CA GLU A 336 10.96 -34.81 3.94
C GLU A 336 11.26 -33.59 4.80
N ALA A 337 10.45 -32.54 4.73
CA ALA A 337 10.57 -31.39 5.62
C ALA A 337 10.42 -31.80 7.09
N LEU A 338 9.46 -32.64 7.42
CA LEU A 338 9.29 -33.15 8.79
C LEU A 338 10.49 -33.98 9.25
N ARG A 339 11.02 -34.87 8.39
CA ARG A 339 12.20 -35.66 8.68
C ARG A 339 13.43 -34.77 8.97
N LEU A 340 13.61 -33.71 8.16
CA LEU A 340 14.68 -32.72 8.32
C LEU A 340 14.48 -31.91 9.60
N ALA A 341 13.27 -31.45 9.91
CA ALA A 341 12.97 -30.68 11.12
C ALA A 341 13.31 -31.48 12.39
N HIS A 342 12.91 -32.75 12.46
CA HIS A 342 13.30 -33.65 13.56
C HIS A 342 14.80 -33.88 13.61
N GLY A 343 15.47 -34.01 12.45
CA GLY A 343 16.93 -34.16 12.39
C GLY A 343 17.67 -32.91 12.88
N LEU A 344 17.18 -31.72 12.53
CA LEU A 344 17.72 -30.44 13.00
C LEU A 344 17.55 -30.28 14.52
N ALA A 345 16.37 -30.61 15.04
CA ALA A 345 16.11 -30.55 16.47
C ALA A 345 17.05 -31.49 17.25
N ALA A 346 17.24 -32.72 16.76
CA ALA A 346 18.16 -33.70 17.37
C ALA A 346 19.62 -33.23 17.30
N LEU A 347 20.05 -32.68 16.15
CA LEU A 347 21.40 -32.17 15.96
C LEU A 347 21.71 -30.97 16.88
N ARG A 348 20.72 -30.10 17.11
CA ARG A 348 20.84 -28.92 17.98
C ARG A 348 20.58 -29.24 19.46
N ALA A 349 20.23 -30.46 19.77
CA ALA A 349 19.86 -30.91 21.13
C ALA A 349 18.77 -30.02 21.75
N CYS A 350 17.75 -29.64 20.93
CA CYS A 350 16.60 -28.84 21.36
C CYS A 350 15.30 -29.64 21.21
N HIS A 351 14.21 -29.15 21.84
CA HIS A 351 12.89 -29.75 21.70
C HIS A 351 12.28 -29.63 20.31
N GLY A 352 12.90 -28.79 19.48
CA GLY A 352 12.38 -28.41 18.15
C GLY A 352 11.25 -27.38 18.23
N GLY A 353 11.27 -26.43 17.35
CA GLY A 353 10.31 -25.34 17.33
C GLY A 353 10.05 -24.81 15.93
N ARG A 354 9.59 -23.59 15.86
CA ARG A 354 9.29 -22.88 14.61
C ARG A 354 10.53 -22.82 13.71
N ALA A 355 11.70 -22.57 14.28
CA ALA A 355 12.94 -22.37 13.53
C ALA A 355 13.36 -23.62 12.75
N GLU A 356 13.30 -24.80 13.36
CA GLU A 356 13.65 -26.08 12.74
C GLU A 356 12.67 -26.43 11.62
N LEU A 357 11.37 -26.16 11.84
CA LEU A 357 10.35 -26.38 10.81
C LEU A 357 10.57 -25.48 9.59
N LEU A 358 10.86 -24.19 9.80
CA LEU A 358 11.08 -23.23 8.70
C LEU A 358 12.29 -23.61 7.85
N GLU A 359 13.43 -23.94 8.48
CA GLU A 359 14.63 -24.37 7.75
C GLU A 359 14.40 -25.64 6.95
N ALA A 360 13.64 -26.56 7.52
CA ALA A 360 13.29 -27.81 6.86
C ALA A 360 12.36 -27.57 5.66
N LEU A 361 11.38 -26.67 5.78
CA LEU A 361 10.50 -26.27 4.69
C LEU A 361 11.28 -25.56 3.58
N ASP A 362 12.18 -24.65 3.93
CA ASP A 362 13.04 -23.97 2.96
C ASP A 362 13.87 -24.98 2.15
N SER A 363 14.42 -25.99 2.82
CA SER A 363 15.28 -26.99 2.19
C SER A 363 14.54 -28.03 1.37
N ALA A 364 13.40 -28.53 1.86
CA ALA A 364 12.68 -29.64 1.26
C ALA A 364 11.55 -29.20 0.32
N VAL A 365 10.86 -28.11 0.61
CA VAL A 365 9.64 -27.67 -0.10
C VAL A 365 9.93 -26.51 -1.03
N PHE A 366 10.52 -25.41 -0.53
CA PHE A 366 10.75 -24.22 -1.33
C PHE A 366 11.92 -24.35 -2.30
N LYS A 367 12.99 -25.02 -1.94
CA LYS A 367 14.17 -25.28 -2.80
C LYS A 367 14.58 -24.04 -3.61
N GLU A 368 14.81 -24.21 -4.92
CA GLU A 368 15.15 -23.11 -5.83
C GLU A 368 13.99 -22.15 -6.13
N HIS A 369 12.75 -22.52 -5.79
CA HIS A 369 11.55 -21.73 -6.05
C HIS A 369 11.35 -20.58 -5.06
N ALA A 370 12.09 -20.54 -3.98
CA ALA A 370 12.07 -19.43 -3.02
C ALA A 370 12.33 -18.06 -3.68
N GLN A 371 13.06 -18.01 -4.80
CA GLN A 371 13.32 -16.78 -5.53
C GLN A 371 12.13 -16.32 -6.40
N ALA A 372 11.29 -17.25 -6.88
CA ALA A 372 10.13 -16.92 -7.73
C ALA A 372 8.92 -16.39 -6.94
N LEU A 373 8.91 -16.60 -5.62
CA LEU A 373 7.81 -16.22 -4.72
C LEU A 373 7.96 -14.83 -4.09
N ARG A 374 9.03 -14.11 -4.42
CA ARG A 374 9.28 -12.77 -3.86
C ARG A 374 8.30 -11.76 -4.43
N PRO A 375 7.46 -11.09 -3.61
CA PRO A 375 6.84 -9.85 -4.04
C PRO A 375 7.94 -8.82 -4.29
N GLN A 376 7.80 -8.00 -5.34
CA GLN A 376 8.78 -6.98 -5.71
C GLN A 376 8.96 -5.88 -4.65
N PRO A 377 9.97 -5.06 -4.75
CA PRO A 377 11.14 -5.00 -3.88
C PRO A 377 10.94 -4.04 -2.72
N MET A 378 10.85 -4.53 -1.54
CA MET A 378 11.28 -3.81 -0.37
C MET A 378 12.18 -4.73 0.46
N VAL A 379 13.46 -4.41 0.47
CA VAL A 379 14.51 -4.97 1.35
C VAL A 379 14.64 -6.52 1.31
N GLN A 380 15.84 -7.02 1.12
CA GLN A 380 16.26 -8.42 1.11
C GLN A 380 15.49 -9.31 2.11
N GLN A 381 14.38 -9.91 1.66
CA GLN A 381 13.61 -10.84 2.44
C GLN A 381 14.06 -12.27 2.08
N THR A 382 14.49 -13.01 3.08
CA THR A 382 14.88 -14.42 2.98
C THR A 382 13.67 -15.33 2.66
N GLY A 383 13.91 -16.54 2.13
CA GLY A 383 12.85 -17.54 1.83
C GLY A 383 11.93 -17.88 3.01
N GLN A 384 12.40 -17.67 4.24
CA GLN A 384 11.65 -17.80 5.48
C GLN A 384 10.41 -16.89 5.55
N GLN A 385 10.47 -15.67 5.00
CA GLN A 385 9.32 -14.74 5.01
C GLN A 385 8.21 -15.18 4.04
N THR A 386 8.57 -15.90 2.98
CA THR A 386 7.59 -16.44 2.04
C THR A 386 6.84 -17.62 2.65
N ALA A 387 7.54 -18.47 3.42
CA ALA A 387 6.91 -19.57 4.17
C ALA A 387 5.94 -19.04 5.24
N GLN A 388 6.32 -18.00 5.97
CA GLN A 388 5.47 -17.31 6.94
C GLN A 388 4.15 -16.85 6.32
N TRP A 389 4.23 -16.21 5.17
CA TRP A 389 3.06 -15.66 4.47
C TRP A 389 2.09 -16.72 3.96
N LEU A 390 2.60 -17.90 3.57
CA LEU A 390 1.78 -19.00 3.07
C LEU A 390 1.01 -19.73 4.18
N LEU A 391 1.51 -19.69 5.40
CA LEU A 391 0.91 -20.40 6.53
C LEU A 391 -0.23 -19.61 7.20
N ASP A 392 -0.29 -18.30 7.01
CA ASP A 392 -1.21 -17.41 7.73
C ASP A 392 -2.44 -16.96 6.91
N ALA A 393 -2.63 -17.47 5.69
CA ALA A 393 -3.45 -16.81 4.69
C ALA A 393 -4.98 -16.81 4.90
N ASP A 394 -5.59 -17.69 5.69
CA ASP A 394 -7.05 -17.92 5.61
C ASP A 394 -7.85 -17.97 6.92
N ASP A 395 -7.26 -17.69 8.09
CA ASP A 395 -7.98 -17.75 9.35
C ASP A 395 -8.56 -16.38 9.74
N TYR A 396 -9.86 -16.21 9.51
CA TYR A 396 -10.61 -15.01 9.88
C TYR A 396 -11.36 -15.18 11.19
N GLY A 397 -11.35 -14.13 12.01
CA GLY A 397 -12.15 -14.09 13.22
C GLY A 397 -13.64 -13.93 12.95
N GLN A 398 -14.46 -14.34 13.90
CA GLN A 398 -15.90 -14.22 13.83
C GLN A 398 -16.43 -13.25 14.88
N LEU A 399 -17.09 -12.18 14.43
CA LEU A 399 -17.75 -11.22 15.31
C LEU A 399 -19.02 -11.82 15.93
N PRO A 400 -19.29 -11.56 17.21
CA PRO A 400 -20.53 -11.93 17.84
C PRO A 400 -21.68 -11.01 17.37
N PRO A 401 -22.95 -11.47 17.48
CA PRO A 401 -24.12 -10.69 17.01
C PRO A 401 -24.31 -9.35 17.72
N ASN A 402 -23.79 -9.19 18.92
CA ASN A 402 -23.89 -7.99 19.73
C ASN A 402 -22.70 -7.04 19.57
N ALA A 403 -21.77 -7.32 18.65
CA ALA A 403 -20.68 -6.40 18.37
C ALA A 403 -21.22 -5.06 17.83
N PRO A 404 -20.75 -3.93 18.36
CA PRO A 404 -21.12 -2.62 17.83
C PRO A 404 -20.75 -2.54 16.35
N ALA A 405 -21.74 -2.27 15.50
CA ALA A 405 -21.50 -2.15 14.08
C ALA A 405 -20.79 -0.83 13.76
N ALA A 406 -19.74 -0.89 12.94
CA ALA A 406 -19.02 0.28 12.48
C ALA A 406 -19.94 1.17 11.60
N PRO A 407 -20.14 2.47 11.89
CA PRO A 407 -21.05 3.32 11.14
C PRO A 407 -20.82 3.31 9.63
N LEU A 408 -19.58 3.42 9.16
CA LEU A 408 -19.24 3.34 7.73
C LEU A 408 -19.62 1.99 7.12
N LEU A 409 -19.45 0.90 7.87
CA LEU A 409 -19.88 -0.43 7.43
C LEU A 409 -21.39 -0.48 7.23
N VAL A 410 -22.17 0.07 8.15
CA VAL A 410 -23.63 0.16 8.07
C VAL A 410 -24.05 0.99 6.87
N ASP A 411 -23.42 2.14 6.65
CA ASP A 411 -23.72 3.02 5.50
C ASP A 411 -23.45 2.30 4.16
N VAL A 412 -22.29 1.64 4.04
CA VAL A 412 -21.95 0.90 2.82
C VAL A 412 -22.85 -0.32 2.61
N GLN A 413 -23.23 -1.03 3.67
CA GLN A 413 -24.21 -2.11 3.56
C GLN A 413 -25.57 -1.59 3.10
N ALA A 414 -26.02 -0.45 3.63
CA ALA A 414 -27.26 0.19 3.19
C ALA A 414 -27.18 0.65 1.72
N PHE A 415 -26.03 1.19 1.29
CA PHE A 415 -25.76 1.51 -0.11
C PHE A 415 -25.84 0.26 -0.99
N CYS A 416 -25.18 -0.83 -0.63
CA CYS A 416 -25.20 -2.09 -1.37
C CYS A 416 -26.60 -2.67 -1.47
N LEU A 417 -27.36 -2.73 -0.38
CA LEU A 417 -28.74 -3.22 -0.35
C LEU A 417 -29.66 -2.39 -1.24
N ARG A 418 -29.56 -1.05 -1.20
CA ARG A 418 -30.32 -0.12 -2.07
C ARG A 418 -30.10 -0.41 -3.56
N HIS A 419 -28.88 -0.85 -3.90
CA HIS A 419 -28.51 -1.18 -5.26
C HIS A 419 -28.59 -2.68 -5.59
N ARG A 420 -29.11 -3.51 -4.67
CA ARG A 420 -29.25 -4.97 -4.77
C ARG A 420 -27.90 -5.64 -5.07
N LEU A 421 -26.89 -5.27 -4.31
CA LEU A 421 -25.54 -5.80 -4.37
C LEU A 421 -25.27 -6.75 -3.20
N PRO A 422 -24.31 -7.69 -3.33
CA PRO A 422 -23.98 -8.61 -2.25
C PRO A 422 -23.42 -7.87 -1.03
N VAL A 423 -23.87 -8.26 0.17
CA VAL A 423 -23.41 -7.74 1.48
C VAL A 423 -22.90 -8.86 2.39
N ARG A 424 -22.70 -10.04 1.84
CA ARG A 424 -22.13 -11.21 2.52
C ARG A 424 -21.19 -11.93 1.56
N PRO A 425 -20.22 -12.70 2.09
CA PRO A 425 -19.34 -13.51 1.26
C PRO A 425 -20.15 -14.41 0.32
N ALA A 426 -19.95 -14.21 -0.98
CA ALA A 426 -20.61 -14.96 -2.05
C ALA A 426 -19.75 -14.89 -3.32
N ALA A 427 -20.06 -15.71 -4.31
CA ALA A 427 -19.40 -15.64 -5.61
C ALA A 427 -19.49 -14.22 -6.20
N PRO A 428 -18.41 -13.70 -6.80
CA PRO A 428 -18.39 -12.35 -7.36
C PRO A 428 -19.47 -12.18 -8.44
N VAL A 429 -20.14 -11.03 -8.43
CA VAL A 429 -21.19 -10.68 -9.37
C VAL A 429 -20.68 -9.71 -10.41
N ARG A 430 -20.84 -10.02 -11.70
CA ARG A 430 -20.53 -9.07 -12.78
C ARG A 430 -21.72 -8.13 -13.01
N LYS A 431 -21.44 -6.83 -13.12
CA LYS A 431 -22.46 -5.79 -13.36
C LYS A 431 -22.02 -4.80 -14.42
N GLU A 432 -22.94 -4.49 -15.35
CA GLU A 432 -22.72 -3.48 -16.38
C GLU A 432 -23.49 -2.21 -16.05
N LEU A 433 -22.85 -1.05 -16.16
CA LEU A 433 -23.41 0.25 -15.84
C LEU A 433 -23.35 1.18 -17.07
N ASP A 434 -24.49 1.72 -17.48
CA ASP A 434 -24.58 2.80 -18.46
C ASP A 434 -24.67 4.14 -17.72
N ILE A 435 -23.52 4.76 -17.51
CA ILE A 435 -23.37 6.00 -16.72
C ILE A 435 -23.88 7.24 -17.46
N TYR A 436 -23.98 7.17 -18.80
CA TYR A 436 -24.41 8.28 -19.63
C TYR A 436 -25.93 8.43 -19.65
N ARG A 437 -26.68 7.33 -19.68
CA ARG A 437 -28.13 7.33 -19.82
C ARG A 437 -28.89 7.19 -18.51
N SER A 438 -28.30 6.53 -17.50
CA SER A 438 -28.99 6.20 -16.27
C SER A 438 -28.40 6.91 -15.06
N ALA A 439 -29.13 7.85 -14.49
CA ALA A 439 -28.77 8.51 -13.23
C ALA A 439 -28.61 7.51 -12.07
N ARG A 440 -29.36 6.38 -12.08
CA ARG A 440 -29.22 5.32 -11.09
C ARG A 440 -27.88 4.59 -11.26
N HIS A 441 -27.48 4.27 -12.49
CA HIS A 441 -26.19 3.63 -12.78
C HIS A 441 -25.03 4.59 -12.45
N ARG A 442 -25.18 5.88 -12.72
CA ARG A 442 -24.20 6.90 -12.36
C ARG A 442 -23.96 6.97 -10.86
N ARG A 443 -25.03 7.06 -10.05
CA ARG A 443 -24.92 7.06 -8.57
C ARG A 443 -24.30 5.78 -8.04
N LEU A 444 -24.60 4.64 -8.67
CA LEU A 444 -23.95 3.38 -8.31
C LEU A 444 -22.45 3.41 -8.65
N SER A 445 -22.09 3.82 -9.87
CA SER A 445 -20.69 3.98 -10.30
C SER A 445 -19.93 4.90 -9.35
N GLN A 446 -20.48 6.05 -9.01
CA GLN A 446 -19.88 6.99 -8.06
C GLN A 446 -19.57 6.34 -6.70
N GLY A 447 -20.51 5.57 -6.15
CA GLY A 447 -20.27 4.85 -4.90
C GLY A 447 -19.21 3.74 -5.03
N LEU A 448 -19.18 3.03 -6.16
CA LEU A 448 -18.14 2.04 -6.42
C LEU A 448 -16.74 2.68 -6.55
N HIS A 449 -16.63 3.83 -7.21
CA HIS A 449 -15.40 4.59 -7.28
C HIS A 449 -14.96 5.11 -5.91
N ARG A 450 -15.88 5.54 -5.03
CA ARG A 450 -15.58 5.91 -3.64
C ARG A 450 -14.97 4.72 -2.87
N LEU A 451 -15.55 3.51 -3.01
CA LEU A 451 -15.01 2.31 -2.39
C LEU A 451 -13.60 1.98 -2.90
N CYS A 452 -13.38 2.05 -4.21
CA CYS A 452 -12.04 1.86 -4.78
C CYS A 452 -11.05 2.93 -4.29
N TYR A 453 -11.48 4.18 -4.18
CA TYR A 453 -10.64 5.28 -3.71
C TYR A 453 -10.20 5.12 -2.25
N LEU A 454 -11.08 4.57 -1.41
CA LEU A 454 -10.80 4.20 -0.03
C LEU A 454 -9.96 2.92 0.10
N GLY A 455 -9.63 2.24 -1.01
CA GLY A 455 -8.89 0.99 -0.97
C GLY A 455 -9.71 -0.21 -0.49
N VAL A 456 -11.05 -0.13 -0.52
CA VAL A 456 -11.94 -1.20 -0.05
C VAL A 456 -12.04 -2.30 -1.12
N PRO A 457 -11.65 -3.55 -0.83
CA PRO A 457 -11.65 -4.65 -1.79
C PRO A 457 -13.07 -5.23 -1.98
N TYR A 458 -13.97 -4.41 -2.54
CA TYR A 458 -15.35 -4.78 -2.83
C TYR A 458 -15.65 -4.78 -4.32
N ALA A 459 -15.05 -3.84 -5.06
CA ALA A 459 -15.36 -3.58 -6.46
C ALA A 459 -14.08 -3.50 -7.29
N GLN A 460 -14.07 -4.16 -8.44
CA GLN A 460 -13.01 -4.05 -9.43
C GLN A 460 -13.60 -3.71 -10.79
N ARG A 461 -13.13 -2.63 -11.41
CA ARG A 461 -13.53 -2.28 -12.78
C ARG A 461 -12.75 -3.11 -13.78
N LEU A 462 -13.45 -3.90 -14.58
CA LEU A 462 -12.86 -4.73 -15.63
C LEU A 462 -12.73 -4.00 -16.97
N ALA A 463 -13.71 -3.14 -17.28
CA ALA A 463 -13.74 -2.38 -18.52
C ALA A 463 -14.59 -1.12 -18.37
N GLY A 464 -14.40 -0.15 -19.27
CA GLY A 464 -15.17 1.08 -19.30
C GLY A 464 -14.28 2.30 -19.52
N PRO A 465 -14.88 3.51 -19.54
CA PRO A 465 -14.12 4.74 -19.62
C PRO A 465 -13.35 4.98 -18.32
N ASP A 466 -12.05 5.17 -18.42
CA ASP A 466 -11.22 5.62 -17.30
C ASP A 466 -10.93 7.10 -17.45
N PHE A 467 -11.70 7.93 -16.76
CA PHE A 467 -11.54 9.38 -16.83
C PHE A 467 -10.30 9.85 -16.08
N VAL A 468 -9.85 9.13 -15.07
CA VAL A 468 -8.66 9.51 -14.30
C VAL A 468 -7.38 9.19 -15.08
N ALA A 469 -7.33 8.04 -15.73
CA ALA A 469 -6.20 7.63 -16.57
C ALA A 469 -6.33 8.13 -18.03
N GLY A 470 -7.48 8.69 -18.44
CA GLY A 470 -7.73 9.15 -19.81
C GLY A 470 -7.85 8.02 -20.83
N THR A 471 -8.11 6.78 -20.40
CA THR A 471 -8.11 5.59 -21.26
C THR A 471 -9.52 5.01 -21.45
N GLY A 472 -9.75 4.32 -22.58
CA GLY A 472 -11.01 3.63 -22.85
C GLY A 472 -12.23 4.55 -22.99
N LEU A 473 -12.05 5.86 -23.22
CA LEU A 473 -13.11 6.89 -23.23
C LEU A 473 -14.19 6.64 -24.30
N ALA A 474 -13.89 5.89 -25.36
CA ALA A 474 -14.87 5.50 -26.38
C ALA A 474 -15.90 4.45 -25.89
N ARG A 475 -15.67 3.83 -24.75
CA ARG A 475 -16.58 2.86 -24.16
C ARG A 475 -17.70 3.57 -23.42
N VAL A 476 -18.95 3.18 -23.70
CA VAL A 476 -20.14 3.79 -23.09
C VAL A 476 -20.61 3.10 -21.81
N ARG A 477 -20.08 1.92 -21.51
CA ARG A 477 -20.46 1.12 -20.35
C ARG A 477 -19.25 0.78 -19.50
N GLU A 478 -19.43 0.87 -18.21
CA GLU A 478 -18.51 0.31 -17.23
C GLU A 478 -18.91 -1.14 -16.92
N VAL A 479 -17.92 -2.00 -16.79
CA VAL A 479 -18.09 -3.40 -16.37
C VAL A 479 -17.35 -3.59 -15.07
N TRP A 480 -18.09 -4.00 -14.05
CA TRP A 480 -17.59 -4.19 -12.71
C TRP A 480 -17.73 -5.64 -12.26
N THR A 481 -16.76 -6.12 -11.49
CA THR A 481 -16.88 -7.32 -10.66
C THR A 481 -17.03 -6.87 -9.22
N LEU A 482 -18.04 -7.38 -8.53
CA LEU A 482 -18.44 -6.97 -7.19
C LEU A 482 -18.51 -8.20 -6.29
N GLY A 483 -17.94 -8.15 -5.12
CA GLY A 483 -17.99 -9.26 -4.17
C GLY A 483 -17.67 -8.77 -2.75
N TRP A 484 -18.49 -9.20 -1.80
CA TRP A 484 -18.22 -8.96 -0.39
C TRP A 484 -17.25 -10.00 0.11
N GLN A 485 -16.13 -9.56 0.65
CA GLN A 485 -15.09 -10.38 1.26
C GLN A 485 -14.95 -10.00 2.74
N VAL A 486 -14.22 -10.79 3.50
CA VAL A 486 -13.96 -10.44 4.91
C VAL A 486 -13.10 -9.19 4.98
N GLU A 487 -12.12 -9.07 4.10
CA GLU A 487 -11.26 -7.90 3.93
C GLU A 487 -12.06 -6.63 3.65
N THR A 488 -13.22 -6.75 2.99
CA THR A 488 -14.13 -5.61 2.76
C THR A 488 -14.60 -5.02 4.08
N THR A 489 -14.99 -5.88 5.04
CA THR A 489 -15.44 -5.44 6.35
C THR A 489 -14.31 -4.78 7.14
N VAL A 490 -13.12 -5.36 7.09
CA VAL A 490 -11.93 -4.84 7.77
C VAL A 490 -11.55 -3.48 7.19
N ALA A 491 -11.41 -3.40 5.86
CA ALA A 491 -11.04 -2.16 5.18
C ALA A 491 -12.05 -1.03 5.41
N LEU A 492 -13.35 -1.34 5.45
CA LEU A 492 -14.39 -0.36 5.79
C LEU A 492 -14.27 0.13 7.23
N THR A 493 -13.94 -0.75 8.16
CA THR A 493 -13.75 -0.37 9.55
C THR A 493 -12.50 0.52 9.72
N GLU A 494 -11.42 0.17 9.03
CA GLU A 494 -10.21 1.01 9.00
C GLU A 494 -10.44 2.39 8.37
N ALA A 495 -11.23 2.43 7.29
CA ALA A 495 -11.59 3.68 6.62
C ALA A 495 -12.48 4.60 7.48
N MET A 496 -13.03 4.12 8.59
CA MET A 496 -13.78 4.96 9.54
C MET A 496 -12.98 6.14 10.11
N CYS A 497 -11.64 6.03 10.17
CA CYS A 497 -10.80 7.17 10.53
C CYS A 497 -11.00 8.37 9.59
N HIS A 498 -11.51 8.14 8.38
CA HIS A 498 -11.79 9.20 7.41
C HIS A 498 -13.24 9.71 7.49
N GLY A 499 -14.18 8.97 8.07
CA GLY A 499 -15.58 9.39 8.21
C GLY A 499 -16.54 8.26 8.52
N SER A 500 -17.74 8.62 8.94
CA SER A 500 -18.82 7.71 9.34
C SER A 500 -19.68 7.24 8.16
N SER A 501 -19.61 7.91 7.01
CA SER A 501 -20.28 7.55 5.77
C SER A 501 -19.32 7.43 4.61
N LEU A 502 -19.71 6.71 3.55
CA LEU A 502 -18.91 6.50 2.34
C LEU A 502 -18.54 7.82 1.66
N GLU A 503 -19.43 8.79 1.68
CA GLU A 503 -19.18 10.12 1.10
C GLU A 503 -18.21 10.92 1.96
N GLU A 504 -18.46 11.01 3.25
CA GLU A 504 -17.62 11.73 4.20
C GLU A 504 -16.18 11.19 4.21
N ALA A 505 -16.02 9.86 4.26
CA ALA A 505 -14.72 9.21 4.23
C ALA A 505 -13.95 9.52 2.92
N ALA A 506 -14.63 9.49 1.78
CA ALA A 506 -14.02 9.82 0.49
C ALA A 506 -13.62 11.30 0.42
N VAL A 507 -14.49 12.22 0.88
CA VAL A 507 -14.20 13.67 0.94
C VAL A 507 -12.95 13.94 1.80
N HIS A 508 -12.88 13.32 2.97
CA HIS A 508 -11.75 13.51 3.86
C HIS A 508 -10.44 13.02 3.23
N LEU A 509 -10.45 11.83 2.64
CA LEU A 509 -9.25 11.29 1.98
C LEU A 509 -8.84 12.13 0.76
N VAL A 510 -9.79 12.74 0.03
CA VAL A 510 -9.47 13.71 -1.03
C VAL A 510 -8.77 14.92 -0.46
N ARG A 511 -9.26 15.49 0.67
CA ARG A 511 -8.62 16.64 1.33
C ARG A 511 -7.19 16.33 1.76
N GLU A 512 -6.99 15.18 2.38
CA GLU A 512 -5.68 14.71 2.83
C GLU A 512 -4.69 14.60 1.65
N ARG A 513 -5.09 13.90 0.59
CA ARG A 513 -4.27 13.76 -0.62
C ARG A 513 -4.05 15.10 -1.34
N LEU A 514 -5.04 15.99 -1.31
CA LEU A 514 -4.92 17.32 -1.89
C LEU A 514 -3.86 18.15 -1.14
N ALA A 515 -3.82 18.07 0.18
CA ALA A 515 -2.81 18.73 0.99
C ALA A 515 -1.40 18.19 0.70
N GLN A 516 -1.24 16.88 0.55
CA GLN A 516 0.03 16.24 0.20
C GLN A 516 0.51 16.60 -1.21
N THR A 517 -0.39 16.77 -2.18
CA THR A 517 -0.08 17.01 -3.60
C THR A 517 -0.20 18.47 -4.02
N ALA A 518 -0.53 19.38 -3.11
CA ALA A 518 -0.74 20.81 -3.44
C ALA A 518 0.49 21.49 -4.07
N HIS A 519 1.68 20.94 -3.85
CA HIS A 519 2.94 21.46 -4.42
C HIS A 519 3.38 20.75 -5.70
N THR A 520 2.72 19.64 -6.08
CA THR A 520 3.08 18.85 -7.27
C THR A 520 2.07 19.05 -8.40
N GLU A 521 1.04 18.20 -8.50
CA GLU A 521 0.03 18.27 -9.58
C GLU A 521 -1.38 17.98 -9.04
N PRO A 522 -2.11 18.98 -8.55
CA PRO A 522 -3.43 18.77 -7.96
C PRO A 522 -4.55 18.56 -9.00
N ALA A 523 -4.31 18.81 -10.30
CA ALA A 523 -5.34 18.82 -11.34
C ALA A 523 -6.05 17.44 -11.51
N GLN A 524 -5.35 16.33 -11.30
CA GLN A 524 -5.93 14.99 -11.37
C GLN A 524 -7.05 14.80 -10.34
N ARG A 525 -6.98 15.47 -9.18
CA ARG A 525 -8.02 15.42 -8.13
C ARG A 525 -9.38 15.90 -8.63
N VAL A 526 -9.40 16.80 -9.62
CA VAL A 526 -10.66 17.26 -10.24
C VAL A 526 -11.40 16.09 -10.90
N LEU A 527 -10.68 15.23 -11.61
CA LEU A 527 -11.25 14.03 -12.23
C LEU A 527 -11.74 13.01 -11.20
N GLU A 528 -10.95 12.78 -10.15
CA GLU A 528 -11.31 11.88 -9.06
C GLU A 528 -12.60 12.35 -8.36
N VAL A 529 -12.70 13.63 -8.03
CA VAL A 529 -13.90 14.24 -7.42
C VAL A 529 -15.13 14.09 -8.31
N LEU A 530 -14.97 14.33 -9.62
CA LEU A 530 -16.04 14.16 -10.60
C LEU A 530 -16.52 12.70 -10.69
N VAL A 531 -15.60 11.76 -10.84
CA VAL A 531 -15.92 10.33 -10.98
C VAL A 531 -16.60 9.80 -9.72
N MET A 532 -16.23 10.30 -8.55
CA MET A 532 -16.86 9.97 -7.27
C MET A 532 -18.14 10.77 -6.97
N GLY A 533 -18.45 11.84 -7.76
CA GLY A 533 -19.62 12.69 -7.53
C GLY A 533 -19.55 13.40 -6.17
N LEU A 534 -18.39 13.95 -5.82
CA LEU A 534 -18.15 14.67 -4.56
C LEU A 534 -18.26 16.18 -4.76
N ASP A 535 -19.44 16.66 -5.13
CA ASP A 535 -19.66 18.06 -5.48
C ASP A 535 -19.32 19.03 -4.34
N GLY A 536 -19.47 18.61 -3.08
CA GLY A 536 -19.21 19.44 -1.90
C GLY A 536 -17.74 19.88 -1.74
N ILE A 537 -16.77 19.11 -2.29
CA ILE A 537 -15.34 19.47 -2.23
C ILE A 537 -14.81 20.03 -3.55
N ALA A 538 -15.58 19.96 -4.62
CA ALA A 538 -15.13 20.35 -5.96
C ALA A 538 -14.56 21.77 -6.02
N GLN A 539 -15.18 22.72 -5.31
CA GLN A 539 -14.70 24.10 -5.27
C GLN A 539 -13.33 24.24 -4.61
N GLN A 540 -13.11 23.57 -3.49
CA GLN A 540 -11.82 23.56 -2.77
C GLN A 540 -10.71 22.98 -3.64
N VAL A 541 -11.01 21.92 -4.40
CA VAL A 541 -10.03 21.32 -5.35
C VAL A 541 -9.68 22.30 -6.46
N LEU A 542 -10.67 23.00 -7.04
CA LEU A 542 -10.43 24.01 -8.07
C LEU A 542 -9.61 25.20 -7.54
N ASP A 543 -9.85 25.64 -6.31
CA ASP A 543 -9.08 26.73 -5.68
C ASP A 543 -7.62 26.29 -5.45
N THR A 544 -7.39 25.06 -5.06
CA THR A 544 -6.03 24.52 -4.91
C THR A 544 -5.31 24.41 -6.25
N VAL A 545 -5.99 23.93 -7.30
CA VAL A 545 -5.44 23.89 -8.66
C VAL A 545 -5.09 25.29 -9.15
N GLN A 546 -5.95 26.27 -8.91
CA GLN A 546 -5.69 27.66 -9.27
C GLN A 546 -4.45 28.21 -8.55
N ALA A 547 -4.36 28.03 -7.23
CA ALA A 547 -3.22 28.49 -6.44
C ALA A 547 -1.91 27.81 -6.84
N TRP A 548 -1.95 26.51 -7.19
CA TRP A 548 -0.80 25.79 -7.73
C TRP A 548 -0.38 26.33 -9.09
N MET A 549 -1.32 26.50 -10.00
CA MET A 549 -1.07 27.02 -11.36
C MET A 549 -0.41 28.40 -11.35
N GLU A 550 -0.81 29.27 -10.42
CA GLU A 550 -0.25 30.63 -10.29
C GLU A 550 1.21 30.63 -9.84
N ARG A 551 1.65 29.58 -9.15
CA ARG A 551 3.02 29.40 -8.66
C ARG A 551 3.87 28.51 -9.57
N SER A 552 3.23 27.72 -10.45
CA SER A 552 3.95 26.74 -11.27
C SER A 552 4.67 27.41 -12.42
N HIS A 553 5.94 27.04 -12.60
CA HIS A 553 6.76 27.42 -13.74
C HIS A 553 7.06 26.25 -14.67
N ASP A 554 6.62 25.05 -14.32
CA ASP A 554 6.84 23.82 -15.09
C ASP A 554 5.84 23.71 -16.24
N ALA A 555 6.34 23.85 -17.46
CA ALA A 555 5.54 23.76 -18.68
C ALA A 555 4.90 22.38 -18.87
N LEU A 556 5.61 21.30 -18.53
CA LEU A 556 5.10 19.94 -18.65
C LEU A 556 3.96 19.68 -17.67
N ALA A 557 4.14 20.10 -16.42
CA ALA A 557 3.10 19.96 -15.40
C ALA A 557 1.84 20.77 -15.77
N LEU A 558 2.00 21.98 -16.29
CA LEU A 558 0.88 22.83 -16.77
C LEU A 558 0.18 22.20 -17.99
N ALA A 559 0.93 21.60 -18.92
CA ALA A 559 0.33 20.92 -20.08
C ALA A 559 -0.47 19.67 -19.63
N ARG A 560 0.07 18.85 -18.72
CA ARG A 560 -0.65 17.70 -18.13
C ARG A 560 -1.90 18.15 -17.38
N ALA A 561 -1.78 19.20 -16.56
CA ALA A 561 -2.92 19.77 -15.83
C ALA A 561 -4.01 20.26 -16.79
N THR A 562 -3.62 20.90 -17.91
CA THR A 562 -4.55 21.30 -18.97
C THR A 562 -5.28 20.09 -19.53
N GLY A 563 -4.59 18.97 -19.78
CA GLY A 563 -5.20 17.72 -20.22
C GLY A 563 -6.23 17.18 -19.22
N CYS A 564 -5.89 17.15 -17.94
CA CYS A 564 -6.81 16.73 -16.88
C CYS A 564 -8.06 17.62 -16.79
N LEU A 565 -7.88 18.94 -16.82
CA LEU A 565 -8.98 19.91 -16.77
C LEU A 565 -9.85 19.85 -18.03
N ALA A 566 -9.25 19.66 -19.22
CA ALA A 566 -9.98 19.49 -20.48
C ALA A 566 -10.86 18.23 -20.44
N LEU A 567 -10.31 17.10 -20.00
CA LEU A 567 -11.05 15.86 -19.83
C LEU A 567 -12.17 16.00 -18.80
N ALA A 568 -11.91 16.68 -17.68
CA ALA A 568 -12.93 16.97 -16.68
C ALA A 568 -14.05 17.83 -17.27
N TYR A 569 -13.72 18.83 -18.08
CA TYR A 569 -14.70 19.68 -18.75
C TYR A 569 -15.55 18.90 -19.75
N GLU A 570 -14.96 18.04 -20.54
CA GLU A 570 -15.67 17.19 -21.50
C GLU A 570 -16.56 16.15 -20.80
N ALA A 571 -16.07 15.54 -19.72
CA ALA A 571 -16.78 14.50 -18.95
C ALA A 571 -17.85 15.04 -18.01
N ARG A 572 -17.87 16.34 -17.68
CA ARG A 572 -18.74 16.92 -16.63
C ARG A 572 -20.24 16.57 -16.75
N HIS A 573 -20.75 16.55 -17.98
CA HIS A 573 -22.17 16.22 -18.22
C HIS A 573 -22.46 14.73 -18.02
N ALA A 574 -21.54 13.87 -18.45
CA ALA A 574 -21.67 12.43 -18.29
C ALA A 574 -21.59 12.02 -16.81
N LEU A 575 -20.74 12.67 -16.05
CA LEU A 575 -20.47 12.37 -14.64
C LEU A 575 -21.40 13.14 -13.67
N GLY A 576 -22.20 14.11 -14.19
CA GLY A 576 -23.18 14.84 -13.36
C GLY A 576 -22.58 15.96 -12.53
N GLY A 577 -21.43 16.49 -12.90
CA GLY A 577 -20.76 17.59 -12.21
C GLY A 577 -21.52 18.93 -12.36
N VAL A 578 -22.39 19.24 -11.41
CA VAL A 578 -23.22 20.46 -11.41
C VAL A 578 -22.44 21.66 -10.81
N GLY A 579 -21.46 21.40 -9.95
CA GLY A 579 -20.71 22.44 -9.19
C GLY A 579 -19.52 23.07 -9.89
N LEU A 580 -19.24 22.78 -11.19
CA LEU A 580 -18.00 23.15 -11.85
C LEU A 580 -18.09 24.40 -12.74
N ALA A 581 -18.86 25.41 -12.35
CA ALA A 581 -19.00 26.68 -13.14
C ALA A 581 -17.64 27.35 -13.38
N ARG A 582 -16.68 27.24 -12.47
CA ARG A 582 -15.33 27.81 -12.57
C ARG A 582 -14.33 26.96 -13.37
N LEU A 583 -14.70 25.74 -13.76
CA LEU A 583 -13.78 24.84 -14.47
C LEU A 583 -13.36 25.41 -15.84
N LEU A 584 -14.28 25.96 -16.60
CA LEU A 584 -13.96 26.53 -17.91
C LEU A 584 -13.01 27.75 -17.84
N PRO A 585 -13.25 28.75 -16.97
CA PRO A 585 -12.27 29.82 -16.78
C PRO A 585 -10.89 29.33 -16.33
N LEU A 586 -10.86 28.38 -15.43
CA LEU A 586 -9.60 27.79 -14.94
C LEU A 586 -8.86 27.03 -16.06
N LEU A 587 -9.57 26.25 -16.86
CA LEU A 587 -9.02 25.54 -18.00
C LEU A 587 -8.40 26.51 -19.03
N ARG A 588 -9.11 27.60 -19.38
CA ARG A 588 -8.58 28.64 -20.27
C ARG A 588 -7.30 29.25 -19.74
N ARG A 589 -7.27 29.60 -18.46
CA ARG A 589 -6.07 30.16 -17.82
C ARG A 589 -4.92 29.13 -17.77
N CYS A 590 -5.19 27.88 -17.47
CA CYS A 590 -4.18 26.80 -17.42
C CYS A 590 -3.57 26.59 -18.81
N PHE A 591 -4.40 26.50 -19.85
CA PHE A 591 -3.95 26.40 -21.24
C PHE A 591 -3.08 27.60 -21.64
N ALA A 592 -3.50 28.83 -21.33
CA ALA A 592 -2.73 30.02 -21.62
C ALA A 592 -1.38 30.03 -20.89
N GLN A 593 -1.35 29.66 -19.63
CA GLN A 593 -0.10 29.54 -18.86
C GLN A 593 0.81 28.44 -19.43
N ALA A 594 0.27 27.28 -19.81
CA ALA A 594 1.03 26.24 -20.48
C ALA A 594 1.67 26.77 -21.77
N CYS A 595 0.91 27.46 -22.63
CA CYS A 595 1.41 28.07 -23.87
C CYS A 595 2.53 29.10 -23.61
N LEU A 596 2.34 29.97 -22.60
CA LEU A 596 3.34 30.99 -22.26
C LEU A 596 4.67 30.38 -21.74
N ARG A 597 4.65 29.14 -21.23
CA ARG A 597 5.83 28.44 -20.74
C ARG A 597 6.45 27.49 -21.77
N LEU A 598 5.82 27.23 -22.90
CA LEU A 598 6.35 26.36 -23.97
C LEU A 598 7.77 26.73 -24.44
N PRO A 599 8.16 28.01 -24.55
CA PRO A 599 9.53 28.34 -24.98
C PRO A 599 10.64 27.77 -24.12
N TRP A 600 10.35 27.44 -22.85
CA TRP A 600 11.32 26.77 -21.92
C TRP A 600 11.21 25.26 -21.91
N LEU A 601 10.40 24.63 -22.75
CA LEU A 601 10.16 23.18 -22.77
C LEU A 601 11.36 22.37 -23.32
N GLY A 602 12.35 23.04 -23.92
CA GLY A 602 13.49 22.38 -24.55
C GLY A 602 14.59 21.92 -23.62
N GLU A 603 14.60 22.36 -22.38
CA GLU A 603 15.64 22.07 -21.42
C GLU A 603 15.36 20.73 -20.70
N GLY A 604 16.24 19.71 -20.87
CA GLY A 604 16.11 18.45 -20.15
C GLY A 604 16.72 17.23 -20.80
N ASP A 605 16.68 16.10 -20.07
CA ASP A 605 17.18 14.81 -20.54
C ASP A 605 16.26 14.15 -21.60
N ALA A 606 16.67 12.99 -22.11
CA ALA A 606 15.91 12.28 -23.16
C ALA A 606 14.48 11.89 -22.74
N SER A 607 14.26 11.62 -21.43
CA SER A 607 12.93 11.32 -20.90
C SER A 607 12.04 12.54 -20.88
N GLN A 608 12.57 13.68 -20.43
CA GLN A 608 11.86 14.97 -20.41
C GLN A 608 11.53 15.44 -21.83
N GLN A 609 12.43 15.21 -22.78
CA GLN A 609 12.18 15.52 -24.21
C GLN A 609 11.04 14.65 -24.80
N ALA A 610 10.94 13.39 -24.41
CA ALA A 610 9.81 12.54 -24.80
C ALA A 610 8.48 13.05 -24.24
N GLN A 611 8.47 13.44 -22.95
CA GLN A 611 7.31 14.05 -22.31
C GLN A 611 6.93 15.40 -22.94
N ALA A 612 7.92 16.20 -23.33
CA ALA A 612 7.71 17.45 -24.05
C ALA A 612 7.01 17.23 -25.40
N LEU A 613 7.44 16.21 -26.15
CA LEU A 613 6.81 15.85 -27.41
C LEU A 613 5.35 15.41 -27.25
N ASP A 614 5.07 14.60 -26.21
CA ASP A 614 3.71 14.17 -25.90
C ASP A 614 2.83 15.36 -25.46
N ALA A 615 3.36 16.24 -24.61
CA ALA A 615 2.65 17.45 -24.18
C ALA A 615 2.29 18.38 -25.37
N LEU A 616 3.22 18.59 -26.30
CA LEU A 616 2.97 19.36 -27.53
C LEU A 616 1.90 18.70 -28.41
N ALA A 617 1.98 17.37 -28.57
CA ALA A 617 1.01 16.62 -29.35
C ALA A 617 -0.40 16.68 -28.75
N ASP A 618 -0.50 16.60 -27.42
CA ASP A 618 -1.76 16.68 -26.67
C ASP A 618 -2.38 18.08 -26.78
N LEU A 619 -1.60 19.15 -26.54
CA LEU A 619 -2.06 20.52 -26.69
C LEU A 619 -2.48 20.79 -28.14
N HIS A 620 -1.71 20.35 -29.12
CA HIS A 620 -2.06 20.47 -30.54
C HIS A 620 -3.37 19.72 -30.86
N GLY A 621 -3.55 18.50 -30.32
CA GLY A 621 -4.77 17.74 -30.45
C GLY A 621 -6.01 18.49 -29.90
N MET A 622 -5.86 19.21 -28.80
CA MET A 622 -6.92 20.06 -28.23
C MET A 622 -7.27 21.22 -29.16
N VAL A 623 -6.27 21.89 -29.70
CA VAL A 623 -6.46 23.00 -30.67
C VAL A 623 -7.11 22.48 -31.97
N CYS A 624 -6.67 21.34 -32.51
CA CYS A 624 -7.23 20.72 -33.70
C CYS A 624 -8.68 20.30 -33.56
N ARG A 625 -9.15 19.96 -32.35
CA ARG A 625 -10.56 19.67 -32.10
C ARG A 625 -11.43 20.93 -32.05
N HIS A 626 -10.85 22.09 -32.34
CA HIS A 626 -11.52 23.40 -32.26
C HIS A 626 -12.21 23.63 -30.92
N ALA A 627 -11.55 23.25 -29.85
CA ALA A 627 -12.08 23.43 -28.51
C ALA A 627 -12.25 24.93 -28.23
N PRO A 628 -13.46 25.42 -27.87
CA PRO A 628 -13.78 26.87 -27.79
C PRO A 628 -13.03 27.56 -26.63
N TRP A 629 -12.30 26.82 -25.85
CA TRP A 629 -11.50 27.32 -24.74
C TRP A 629 -9.99 27.36 -25.07
N ALA A 630 -9.53 26.70 -26.16
CA ALA A 630 -8.13 26.66 -26.55
C ALA A 630 -7.85 27.79 -27.54
N ASP A 631 -7.04 28.76 -27.16
CA ASP A 631 -6.60 29.85 -28.03
C ASP A 631 -5.51 29.31 -28.99
N ALA A 632 -5.94 29.02 -30.22
CA ALA A 632 -5.05 28.51 -31.27
C ALA A 632 -3.95 29.54 -31.66
N GLY A 633 -4.25 30.84 -31.62
CA GLY A 633 -3.28 31.88 -31.91
C GLY A 633 -2.12 31.84 -30.90
N LEU A 634 -2.46 31.93 -29.64
CA LEU A 634 -1.50 31.86 -28.53
C LEU A 634 -0.62 30.59 -28.57
N PHE A 635 -1.23 29.45 -28.87
CA PHE A 635 -0.50 28.17 -28.96
C PHE A 635 0.49 28.18 -30.15
N HIS A 636 0.07 28.65 -31.33
CA HIS A 636 0.94 28.70 -32.50
C HIS A 636 2.07 29.70 -32.33
N ASP A 637 1.80 30.87 -31.74
CA ASP A 637 2.83 31.85 -31.45
C ASP A 637 3.88 31.33 -30.45
N ALA A 638 3.44 30.58 -29.43
CA ALA A 638 4.33 29.89 -28.49
C ALA A 638 5.18 28.78 -29.18
N CYS A 639 4.58 28.02 -30.10
CA CYS A 639 5.32 27.05 -30.91
C CYS A 639 6.35 27.71 -31.82
N ALA A 640 6.05 28.87 -32.38
CA ALA A 640 7.00 29.63 -33.19
C ALA A 640 8.18 30.10 -32.32
N ALA A 641 7.92 30.69 -31.18
CA ALA A 641 8.96 31.14 -30.25
C ALA A 641 9.87 29.97 -29.79
N LEU A 642 9.27 28.78 -29.47
CA LEU A 642 10.02 27.58 -29.14
C LEU A 642 10.89 27.07 -30.30
N HIS A 643 10.38 27.18 -31.54
CA HIS A 643 11.16 26.79 -32.72
C HIS A 643 12.33 27.76 -32.99
N GLU A 644 12.11 29.05 -32.80
CA GLU A 644 13.10 30.11 -33.04
C GLU A 644 14.20 30.16 -31.97
N ALA A 645 13.99 29.62 -30.80
CA ALA A 645 14.98 29.53 -29.72
C ALA A 645 16.29 28.81 -30.11
N GLY A 646 16.28 28.10 -31.23
CA GLY A 646 17.45 27.56 -31.90
C GLY A 646 17.91 26.18 -31.49
N ALA A 647 18.95 25.67 -32.17
CA ALA A 647 19.44 24.30 -31.98
C ALA A 647 20.11 24.08 -30.62
N ASP A 648 20.71 25.14 -30.06
CA ASP A 648 21.44 25.05 -28.80
C ASP A 648 20.53 24.99 -27.59
N SER A 649 19.26 25.46 -27.73
CA SER A 649 18.29 25.54 -26.63
C SER A 649 17.13 24.54 -26.74
N THR A 650 16.83 24.07 -28.00
CA THR A 650 15.65 23.23 -28.25
C THR A 650 16.05 21.93 -28.96
N PRO A 651 15.76 20.75 -28.37
CA PRO A 651 16.08 19.46 -28.96
C PRO A 651 15.44 19.26 -30.36
N SER A 652 16.14 18.55 -31.24
CA SER A 652 15.72 18.33 -32.62
C SER A 652 14.29 17.76 -32.74
N ARG A 653 13.89 16.82 -31.86
CA ARG A 653 12.54 16.26 -31.88
C ARG A 653 11.45 17.27 -31.51
N VAL A 654 11.71 18.18 -30.58
CA VAL A 654 10.78 19.26 -30.20
C VAL A 654 10.66 20.27 -31.33
N ARG A 655 11.79 20.65 -31.95
CA ARG A 655 11.81 21.52 -33.13
C ARG A 655 11.05 20.91 -34.31
N GLY A 656 11.17 19.59 -34.51
CA GLY A 656 10.40 18.89 -35.54
C GLY A 656 8.90 18.92 -35.27
N ALA A 657 8.48 18.76 -34.02
CA ALA A 657 7.06 18.86 -33.64
C ALA A 657 6.52 20.27 -33.86
N THR A 658 7.25 21.31 -33.42
CA THR A 658 6.81 22.70 -33.63
C THR A 658 6.72 23.05 -35.10
N ALA A 659 7.69 22.65 -35.94
CA ALA A 659 7.64 22.79 -37.38
C ALA A 659 6.40 22.13 -38.01
N GLY A 660 6.10 20.90 -37.59
CA GLY A 660 4.90 20.17 -38.03
C GLY A 660 3.60 20.90 -37.65
N ILE A 661 3.50 21.39 -36.40
CA ILE A 661 2.34 22.15 -35.92
C ILE A 661 2.17 23.43 -36.75
N LEU A 662 3.21 24.23 -36.94
CA LEU A 662 3.16 25.48 -37.66
C LEU A 662 2.82 25.26 -39.14
N SER A 663 3.33 24.20 -39.75
CA SER A 663 3.00 23.82 -41.14
C SER A 663 1.52 23.41 -41.28
N MET A 664 1.02 22.57 -40.37
CA MET A 664 -0.39 22.15 -40.36
C MET A 664 -1.35 23.33 -40.12
N ALA A 665 -0.96 24.25 -39.25
CA ALA A 665 -1.75 25.44 -38.92
C ALA A 665 -1.73 26.50 -40.04
N GLY A 666 -0.96 26.32 -41.12
CA GLY A 666 -0.78 27.29 -42.17
C GLY A 666 -0.02 28.55 -41.73
N ARG A 667 0.62 28.52 -40.55
CA ARG A 667 1.50 29.60 -40.07
C ARG A 667 2.81 29.61 -40.84
N TRP A 668 3.27 28.48 -41.31
CA TRP A 668 4.36 28.29 -42.22
C TRP A 668 3.87 27.97 -43.61
N GLN A 669 4.43 28.63 -44.59
CA GLN A 669 4.30 28.28 -45.99
C GLN A 669 5.18 27.05 -46.29
N ILE A 670 4.86 26.32 -47.35
CA ILE A 670 5.64 25.14 -47.77
C ILE A 670 7.14 25.44 -47.95
N ALA A 671 7.47 26.64 -48.42
CA ALA A 671 8.85 27.11 -48.63
C ALA A 671 9.62 27.19 -47.28
N GLN A 672 8.98 27.57 -46.20
CA GLN A 672 9.60 27.63 -44.86
C GLN A 672 9.84 26.24 -44.30
N THR A 673 8.89 25.33 -44.49
CA THR A 673 9.06 23.92 -44.12
C THR A 673 10.16 23.25 -44.93
N ASP A 674 10.24 23.53 -46.26
CA ASP A 674 11.31 23.06 -47.14
C ASP A 674 12.67 23.56 -46.65
N ALA A 675 12.80 24.84 -46.34
CA ALA A 675 14.04 25.43 -45.84
C ALA A 675 14.49 24.79 -44.50
N ALA A 676 13.56 24.59 -43.59
CA ALA A 676 13.86 23.93 -42.31
C ALA A 676 14.34 22.49 -42.50
N LEU A 677 13.69 21.72 -43.37
CA LEU A 677 14.10 20.34 -43.69
C LEU A 677 15.46 20.30 -44.37
N ARG A 678 15.77 21.22 -45.28
CA ARG A 678 17.10 21.36 -45.92
C ARG A 678 18.18 21.66 -44.91
N THR A 679 17.90 22.55 -43.98
CA THR A 679 18.84 22.86 -42.88
C THR A 679 19.16 21.60 -42.07
N MET A 680 18.15 20.83 -41.70
CA MET A 680 18.33 19.60 -40.91
C MET A 680 19.04 18.50 -41.70
N LEU A 681 18.75 18.37 -43.04
CA LEU A 681 19.46 17.44 -43.90
C LEU A 681 20.93 17.79 -44.08
N GLY A 682 21.28 19.10 -44.14
CA GLY A 682 22.66 19.62 -44.16
C GLY A 682 23.39 19.34 -42.85
N LEU A 683 22.73 19.54 -41.70
CA LEU A 683 23.29 19.25 -40.38
C LEU A 683 23.52 17.75 -40.17
N ALA A 684 22.78 16.87 -40.83
CA ALA A 684 22.92 15.42 -40.70
C ALA A 684 24.29 14.89 -41.14
N GLN A 685 25.08 15.68 -41.89
CA GLN A 685 26.49 15.35 -42.17
C GLN A 685 27.39 15.42 -40.92
N VAL A 686 26.95 16.16 -39.88
CA VAL A 686 27.63 16.31 -38.60
C VAL A 686 26.95 15.50 -37.51
N ASP A 687 25.61 15.48 -37.50
CA ASP A 687 24.77 14.74 -36.57
C ASP A 687 23.54 14.13 -37.27
N ALA A 688 23.73 12.92 -37.81
CA ALA A 688 22.69 12.21 -38.51
C ALA A 688 21.51 11.80 -37.63
N ALA A 689 21.71 11.65 -36.31
CA ALA A 689 20.66 11.35 -35.35
C ALA A 689 19.68 12.50 -35.22
N ALA A 690 20.15 13.74 -35.24
CA ALA A 690 19.34 14.94 -35.12
C ALA A 690 18.24 15.05 -36.18
N MET A 691 18.53 14.66 -37.43
CA MET A 691 17.52 14.62 -38.49
C MET A 691 16.43 13.58 -38.22
N GLY A 692 16.82 12.38 -37.77
CA GLY A 692 15.86 11.34 -37.41
C GLY A 692 14.96 11.75 -36.25
N GLU A 693 15.51 12.40 -35.25
CA GLU A 693 14.76 12.97 -34.11
C GLU A 693 13.82 14.10 -34.57
N TYR A 694 14.28 14.98 -35.44
CA TYR A 694 13.44 16.03 -36.01
C TYR A 694 12.24 15.44 -36.76
N LEU A 695 12.46 14.44 -37.60
CA LEU A 695 11.39 13.72 -38.28
C LEU A 695 10.46 13.00 -37.29
N GLN A 696 11.00 12.44 -36.23
CA GLN A 696 10.17 11.81 -35.19
C GLN A 696 9.17 12.82 -34.59
N GLY A 697 9.63 14.00 -34.25
CA GLY A 697 8.78 15.08 -33.75
C GLY A 697 7.76 15.54 -34.79
N PHE A 698 8.20 15.78 -36.02
CA PHE A 698 7.34 16.24 -37.13
C PHE A 698 6.23 15.23 -37.42
N VAL A 699 6.59 13.96 -37.59
CA VAL A 699 5.64 12.87 -37.89
C VAL A 699 4.66 12.65 -36.73
N ARG A 700 5.08 12.81 -35.48
CA ARG A 700 4.22 12.67 -34.31
C ARG A 700 2.96 13.56 -34.40
N VAL A 701 3.08 14.76 -34.92
CA VAL A 701 2.02 15.76 -34.96
C VAL A 701 1.42 15.96 -36.36
N ALA A 702 2.24 15.83 -37.43
CA ALA A 702 1.87 16.29 -38.78
C ALA A 702 2.04 15.21 -39.87
N LYS A 703 1.97 13.90 -39.52
CA LYS A 703 2.20 12.82 -40.50
C LYS A 703 1.29 12.87 -41.72
N GLY A 704 0.00 13.12 -41.55
CA GLY A 704 -0.96 13.23 -42.67
C GLY A 704 -0.67 14.37 -43.57
N TRP A 705 -0.27 15.52 -43.00
CA TRP A 705 0.13 16.70 -43.75
C TRP A 705 1.40 16.45 -44.58
N LEU A 706 2.44 15.88 -43.97
CA LEU A 706 3.68 15.51 -44.67
C LEU A 706 3.41 14.55 -45.83
N LEU A 707 2.63 13.51 -45.60
CA LEU A 707 2.25 12.56 -46.64
C LEU A 707 1.46 13.23 -47.79
N SER A 708 0.77 14.34 -47.56
CA SER A 708 0.03 15.06 -48.63
C SER A 708 0.88 15.99 -49.48
N HIS A 709 2.18 16.16 -49.13
CA HIS A 709 3.08 17.09 -49.83
C HIS A 709 4.23 16.38 -50.59
N PRO A 710 4.00 15.87 -51.81
CA PRO A 710 5.01 15.11 -52.58
C PRO A 710 6.36 15.82 -52.76
N PRO A 711 6.45 17.18 -52.91
CA PRO A 711 7.74 17.85 -53.02
C PRO A 711 8.64 17.69 -51.79
N LEU A 712 8.04 17.72 -50.57
CA LEU A 712 8.77 17.55 -49.31
C LEU A 712 9.22 16.10 -49.15
N LEU A 713 8.39 15.13 -49.57
CA LEU A 713 8.77 13.73 -49.55
C LEU A 713 9.95 13.43 -50.50
N ARG A 714 9.97 14.11 -51.69
CA ARG A 714 11.12 14.01 -52.62
C ARG A 714 12.36 14.61 -51.98
N LEU A 715 12.27 15.80 -51.39
CA LEU A 715 13.37 16.45 -50.70
C LEU A 715 13.99 15.54 -49.63
N LEU A 716 13.15 14.91 -48.81
CA LEU A 716 13.60 13.96 -47.77
C LEU A 716 14.26 12.72 -48.37
N SER A 717 13.64 12.13 -49.39
CA SER A 717 14.19 10.95 -50.08
C SER A 717 15.54 11.22 -50.72
N ASP A 718 15.64 12.30 -51.48
CA ASP A 718 16.87 12.67 -52.17
C ASP A 718 17.96 13.06 -51.17
N GLY A 719 17.58 13.86 -50.14
CA GLY A 719 18.51 14.27 -49.08
C GLY A 719 19.12 13.07 -48.34
N ILE A 720 18.31 12.12 -47.89
CA ILE A 720 18.78 10.93 -47.19
C ILE A 720 19.60 10.03 -48.12
N ALA A 721 19.22 9.91 -49.40
CA ALA A 721 19.94 9.08 -50.37
C ALA A 721 21.38 9.62 -50.69
N HIS A 722 21.64 10.89 -50.42
CA HIS A 722 22.96 11.50 -50.59
C HIS A 722 23.83 11.46 -49.32
N TRP A 723 23.35 10.84 -48.22
CA TRP A 723 24.18 10.71 -47.03
C TRP A 723 25.31 9.72 -47.24
N PRO A 724 26.49 9.97 -46.64
CA PRO A 724 27.54 8.96 -46.53
C PRO A 724 26.99 7.74 -45.76
N GLU A 725 27.51 6.56 -46.06
CA GLU A 725 27.02 5.28 -45.47
C GLU A 725 27.12 5.30 -43.94
N ASP A 726 28.20 5.81 -43.38
CA ASP A 726 28.42 5.95 -41.95
C ASP A 726 27.38 6.88 -41.29
N ALA A 727 27.08 8.01 -41.91
CA ALA A 727 26.05 8.93 -41.45
C ALA A 727 24.65 8.32 -41.52
N PHE A 728 24.37 7.57 -42.61
CA PHE A 728 23.09 6.85 -42.74
C PHE A 728 22.91 5.81 -41.64
N LEU A 729 23.96 5.00 -41.38
CA LEU A 729 23.93 3.96 -40.34
C LEU A 729 23.79 4.58 -38.93
N ALA A 730 24.47 5.69 -38.68
CA ALA A 730 24.33 6.40 -37.42
C ALA A 730 22.92 7.00 -37.19
N GLY A 731 22.30 7.52 -38.24
CA GLY A 731 20.94 8.10 -38.19
C GLY A 731 19.80 7.07 -38.25
N LEU A 732 20.09 5.83 -38.70
CA LEU A 732 19.07 4.80 -38.93
C LEU A 732 18.20 4.47 -37.73
N PRO A 733 18.72 4.35 -36.50
CA PRO A 733 17.88 4.12 -35.29
C PRO A 733 16.82 5.19 -35.09
N ALA A 734 17.18 6.48 -35.20
CA ALA A 734 16.28 7.61 -35.05
C ALA A 734 15.27 7.69 -36.19
N LEU A 735 15.67 7.43 -37.44
CA LEU A 735 14.77 7.33 -38.59
C LEU A 735 13.75 6.18 -38.40
N ARG A 736 14.18 5.01 -37.95
CA ARG A 736 13.28 3.90 -37.64
C ARG A 736 12.23 4.27 -36.62
N LEU A 737 12.59 4.96 -35.56
CA LEU A 737 11.66 5.47 -34.54
C LEU A 737 10.66 6.47 -35.13
N ALA A 738 11.10 7.36 -36.01
CA ALA A 738 10.21 8.28 -36.72
C ALA A 738 9.16 7.52 -37.56
N PHE A 739 9.58 6.59 -38.36
CA PHE A 739 8.69 5.83 -39.25
C PHE A 739 7.86 4.74 -38.53
N ALA A 740 8.29 4.27 -37.36
CA ALA A 740 7.51 3.39 -36.52
C ALA A 740 6.19 4.00 -36.01
N GLN A 741 6.05 5.31 -36.09
CA GLN A 741 4.81 6.03 -35.79
C GLN A 741 3.75 5.94 -36.91
N LEU A 742 4.14 5.48 -38.07
CA LEU A 742 3.25 5.26 -39.23
C LEU A 742 2.60 3.87 -39.14
N THR A 743 1.32 3.82 -39.45
CA THR A 743 0.63 2.55 -39.65
C THR A 743 1.14 1.83 -40.92
N ARG A 744 0.91 0.53 -41.02
CA ARG A 744 1.26 -0.23 -42.23
C ARG A 744 0.61 0.33 -43.49
N ALA A 745 -0.59 0.88 -43.40
CA ALA A 745 -1.29 1.53 -44.51
C ALA A 745 -0.58 2.82 -44.94
N GLU A 746 -0.19 3.66 -43.95
CA GLU A 746 0.55 4.90 -44.19
C GLU A 746 1.95 4.62 -44.76
N LEU A 747 2.65 3.58 -44.28
CA LEU A 747 3.93 3.16 -44.82
C LEU A 747 3.82 2.72 -46.30
N ARG A 748 2.77 1.94 -46.67
CA ARG A 748 2.51 1.59 -48.05
C ARG A 748 2.21 2.80 -48.94
N GLN A 749 1.42 3.75 -48.40
CA GLN A 749 1.11 4.99 -49.08
C GLN A 749 2.39 5.81 -49.34
N LEU A 750 3.27 5.93 -48.31
CA LEU A 750 4.56 6.60 -48.43
C LEU A 750 5.44 5.93 -49.49
N ALA A 751 5.60 4.60 -49.44
CA ALA A 751 6.39 3.85 -50.42
C ALA A 751 5.85 4.02 -51.84
N GLY A 752 4.53 3.94 -52.02
CA GLY A 752 3.89 4.15 -53.34
C GLY A 752 4.11 5.55 -53.90
N ARG A 753 4.06 6.58 -53.05
CA ARG A 753 4.32 7.99 -53.46
C ARG A 753 5.79 8.19 -53.83
N LEU A 754 6.73 7.67 -53.05
CA LEU A 754 8.15 7.74 -53.33
C LEU A 754 8.52 7.03 -54.64
N ALA A 755 7.97 5.84 -54.89
CA ALA A 755 8.14 5.09 -56.15
C ALA A 755 7.63 5.92 -57.35
N GLY A 756 6.44 6.54 -57.25
CA GLY A 756 5.90 7.43 -58.28
C GLY A 756 6.74 8.68 -58.54
N LEU A 757 7.44 9.19 -57.56
CA LEU A 757 8.33 10.36 -57.65
C LEU A 757 9.68 9.99 -58.29
N SER A 758 10.19 8.76 -58.12
CA SER A 758 11.46 8.28 -58.68
C SER A 758 11.36 7.81 -60.14
N GLY A 759 10.17 7.86 -60.75
CA GLY A 759 9.97 7.36 -62.15
C GLY A 759 10.10 5.84 -62.25
N ALA A 760 10.20 5.11 -61.18
CA ALA A 760 10.25 3.64 -61.18
C ALA A 760 8.87 3.10 -61.55
N ALA A 761 8.79 2.35 -62.65
CA ALA A 761 7.55 1.81 -63.24
C ALA A 761 6.84 0.79 -62.34
N THR A 762 7.44 0.39 -61.25
CA THR A 762 6.86 -0.48 -60.21
C THR A 762 7.33 0.00 -58.84
N PRO A 763 6.44 0.19 -57.86
CA PRO A 763 6.89 0.32 -56.48
C PRO A 763 7.73 -0.92 -56.17
N PRO A 764 8.87 -0.81 -55.45
CA PRO A 764 9.60 -1.98 -54.99
C PRO A 764 8.55 -2.92 -54.41
N ALA A 765 8.45 -4.06 -55.01
CA ALA A 765 7.30 -4.97 -54.88
C ALA A 765 6.94 -5.06 -53.37
N ALA A 766 5.68 -5.17 -53.10
CA ALA A 766 5.14 -5.52 -51.76
C ALA A 766 5.88 -6.71 -51.10
N THR A 767 6.76 -7.39 -51.84
CA THR A 767 7.75 -8.39 -51.45
C THR A 767 8.79 -7.90 -50.44
N THR A 768 9.13 -6.61 -50.35
CA THR A 768 10.02 -6.12 -49.28
C THR A 768 9.26 -5.78 -47.97
N LEU A 769 7.95 -5.61 -48.06
CA LEU A 769 7.04 -5.58 -46.92
C LEU A 769 6.20 -6.88 -46.93
N GLY A 770 6.82 -8.03 -47.22
CA GLY A 770 6.21 -9.32 -47.21
C GLY A 770 5.32 -9.53 -46.00
N PRO A 771 4.34 -10.47 -46.06
CA PRO A 771 3.57 -10.80 -44.86
C PRO A 771 4.59 -11.00 -43.77
N VAL A 772 4.46 -10.22 -42.70
CA VAL A 772 5.21 -10.53 -41.47
C VAL A 772 4.79 -11.95 -41.18
N HIS A 773 5.66 -12.89 -41.49
CA HIS A 773 5.54 -14.21 -40.91
C HIS A 773 5.48 -13.95 -39.41
N LEU A 774 4.31 -14.11 -38.84
CA LEU A 774 4.24 -14.21 -37.39
C LEU A 774 5.25 -15.29 -37.06
N PRO A 775 6.24 -14.99 -36.22
CA PRO A 775 7.22 -15.98 -35.83
C PRO A 775 6.44 -17.20 -35.39
N SER A 776 6.86 -18.38 -35.79
CA SER A 776 6.24 -19.63 -35.32
C SER A 776 6.18 -19.60 -33.80
N ASP A 777 5.22 -20.27 -33.20
CA ASP A 777 5.12 -20.40 -31.76
C ASP A 777 6.44 -20.82 -31.11
N GLU A 778 7.22 -21.61 -31.86
CA GLU A 778 8.56 -22.07 -31.49
C GLU A 778 9.59 -20.92 -31.53
N ALA A 779 9.54 -20.04 -32.53
CA ALA A 779 10.39 -18.85 -32.60
C ALA A 779 10.02 -17.81 -31.57
N LEU A 780 8.73 -17.67 -31.21
CA LEU A 780 8.24 -16.85 -30.11
C LEU A 780 8.68 -17.40 -28.76
N ALA A 781 8.62 -18.70 -28.55
CA ALA A 781 9.11 -19.36 -27.34
C ALA A 781 10.64 -19.21 -27.23
N HIS A 782 11.38 -19.37 -28.31
CA HIS A 782 12.82 -19.15 -28.33
C HIS A 782 13.20 -17.70 -28.05
N SER A 783 12.49 -16.74 -28.65
CA SER A 783 12.70 -15.30 -28.37
C SER A 783 12.41 -14.92 -26.93
N ARG A 784 11.35 -15.47 -26.31
CA ARG A 784 11.05 -15.30 -24.91
C ARG A 784 12.11 -15.93 -24.00
N ALA A 785 12.59 -17.12 -24.34
CA ALA A 785 13.67 -17.77 -23.61
C ALA A 785 14.98 -16.98 -23.70
N LEU A 786 15.29 -16.42 -24.85
CA LEU A 786 16.45 -15.55 -25.06
C LEU A 786 16.33 -14.25 -24.29
N ALA A 787 15.16 -13.61 -24.31
CA ALA A 787 14.88 -12.41 -23.53
C ALA A 787 15.00 -12.66 -22.02
N ALA A 788 14.50 -13.81 -21.55
CA ALA A 788 14.66 -14.22 -20.16
C ALA A 788 16.13 -14.52 -19.82
N GLN A 789 16.91 -15.05 -20.73
CA GLN A 789 18.35 -15.29 -20.55
C GLN A 789 19.14 -13.98 -20.52
N VAL A 790 18.83 -13.04 -21.40
CA VAL A 790 19.43 -11.69 -21.41
C VAL A 790 19.05 -10.95 -20.12
N GLY A 791 17.80 -11.00 -19.67
CA GLY A 791 17.37 -10.41 -18.41
C GLY A 791 18.16 -10.97 -17.22
N ARG A 792 18.38 -12.29 -17.17
CA ARG A 792 19.23 -12.90 -16.12
C ARG A 792 20.69 -12.43 -16.17
N LEU A 793 21.24 -12.23 -17.36
CA LEU A 793 22.60 -11.72 -17.53
C LEU A 793 22.74 -10.24 -17.14
N LEU A 794 21.69 -9.44 -17.29
CA LEU A 794 21.66 -8.02 -16.96
C LEU A 794 21.29 -7.75 -15.50
N GLN A 795 20.69 -8.71 -14.82
CA GLN A 795 20.25 -8.60 -13.43
C GLN A 795 21.37 -8.25 -12.41
N PRO A 796 22.62 -8.80 -12.52
CA PRO A 796 23.73 -8.39 -11.65
C PRO A 796 24.16 -6.94 -11.83
N TRP A 797 23.77 -6.30 -12.93
CA TRP A 797 24.13 -4.92 -13.28
C TRP A 797 23.00 -3.92 -12.97
N GLY A 798 21.87 -4.38 -12.36
CA GLY A 798 20.71 -3.53 -12.10
C GLY A 798 19.95 -3.07 -13.34
N LEU A 799 20.20 -3.70 -14.49
CA LEU A 799 19.53 -3.46 -15.76
C LEU A 799 18.52 -4.59 -15.99
N SER A 800 17.21 -4.30 -15.83
CA SER A 800 16.12 -5.23 -16.10
C SER A 800 15.26 -4.73 -17.25
#